data_7095579086f373ef68c744348d6db220
#
_entry.id   7095579086f373ef68c744348d6db220
#
_cell.length_a   1.000
_cell.length_b   1.000
_cell.length_c   1.000
_cell.angle_alpha   90.00
_cell.angle_beta   90.00
_cell.angle_gamma   90.00
#
_symmetry.space_group_name_H-M   'P 1'
#
loop_
_entity.id
_entity.type
_entity.pdbx_description
1 polymer ?
#
loop_
_entity_poly.entity_id
_entity_poly.type
_entity_poly.pdbx_seq_one_letter_code
_entity_poly.pdbx_strand_id
1 'polypeptide(L)'
;MENVELNKAWQAIANTHVSLFLTGKAGTGKTTFLRRLREQLPKRIVVCASTGIAAINAQGVTLHSMFQLPFAPYIPETTFNNNQRRFAFPKQKVRLLRSIDVLVIDEVSMVRADVLDAVDSVLRRYRNRYKPFGGVQLLLIGDLQQLAPVVRNEDWELLKPHYDTPYFFSSRALQLLDYYTIELKTVYRQTDPAFLELLNKVRENRIDPQMLARLNSRHIPNFNPPKDEGYIRLTSHNRQADAINQRELQALEAKEHYFEATIEGDFPEMSFPTDKVLTLKQGAQVMFVKNDRERRFYNGMIGTITAIDDSGITILPTDHHNEVKVTPDVWQNCKYVLDEETKEISEQVIGTFTQVPLRLAWAITIHKSQGLTFERAIINARGAFAAGQTYVALSRCKTFEGLVLSEPIPAHAIITDYQVRTYTLQMAEHEPSQAQLQEQERCYLFATLEELFGFTPVLYAYADLLRVMEEHFAKLYPALIARYKALEPDLKQALEGVALKFKAQLEYLVRTEAQPAKSEKLQERITAAATYFLDQLAPLIAQTADIALPTDSKRAGERATASIDTLKEALRIKAQLLNCVRQSPFNLSTYLRRKADIMLDTLDESTPDSKEKSTSSKQKKNSRQGLTKGKEEKITDIPQDILHPRLFNILRAWRAEKARELSVPAYVIFSQRALLSMTNATPCTKAELKLLPGVGKTRLERYGDALLELISAYLEENGGDGET
;
A
#
# COMPACT_ATOMS: atom_id res chain seq x y z
N MET A 1 13.60 29.81 10.82
CA MET A 1 13.13 29.21 12.10
C MET A 1 12.63 27.80 11.78
N GLU A 2 13.14 26.80 12.46
CA GLU A 2 12.60 25.44 12.33
C GLU A 2 11.18 25.42 12.90
N ASN A 3 10.24 24.92 12.12
CA ASN A 3 8.85 24.77 12.57
C ASN A 3 8.76 23.53 13.49
N VAL A 4 8.52 23.79 14.77
CA VAL A 4 8.51 22.75 15.82
C VAL A 4 7.43 21.70 15.55
N GLU A 5 6.24 22.12 15.11
CA GLU A 5 5.13 21.22 14.81
C GLU A 5 5.46 20.30 13.63
N LEU A 6 6.11 20.81 12.58
CA LEU A 6 6.55 20.00 11.44
C LEU A 6 7.64 18.98 11.84
N ASN A 7 8.54 19.35 12.76
CA ASN A 7 9.54 18.42 13.27
C ASN A 7 8.90 17.31 14.12
N LYS A 8 7.93 17.64 14.99
CA LYS A 8 7.15 16.63 15.73
C LYS A 8 6.40 15.69 14.78
N ALA A 9 5.77 16.24 13.73
CA ALA A 9 5.05 15.42 12.74
C ALA A 9 6.00 14.49 11.98
N TRP A 10 7.18 14.98 11.60
CA TRP A 10 8.23 14.17 11.00
C TRP A 10 8.67 13.03 11.93
N GLN A 11 8.97 13.35 13.18
CA GLN A 11 9.39 12.38 14.18
C GLN A 11 8.33 11.28 14.39
N ALA A 12 7.05 11.67 14.52
CA ALA A 12 5.94 10.73 14.66
C ALA A 12 5.86 9.75 13.47
N ILE A 13 5.96 10.25 12.23
CA ILE A 13 5.83 9.38 11.04
C ILE A 13 7.10 8.57 10.78
N ALA A 14 8.28 9.16 10.94
CA ALA A 14 9.53 8.49 10.61
C ALA A 14 9.94 7.43 11.65
N ASN A 15 9.82 7.76 12.93
CA ASN A 15 10.43 6.99 14.01
C ASN A 15 9.42 6.20 14.83
N THR A 16 8.12 6.33 14.58
CA THR A 16 7.09 5.58 15.29
C THR A 16 6.16 4.84 14.32
N HIS A 17 5.25 4.06 14.86
CA HIS A 17 4.15 3.45 14.12
C HIS A 17 2.79 4.08 14.42
N VAL A 18 2.77 5.14 15.22
CA VAL A 18 1.54 5.83 15.59
C VAL A 18 1.03 6.62 14.39
N SER A 19 -0.25 6.51 14.11
CA SER A 19 -0.90 7.29 13.07
C SER A 19 -1.01 8.76 13.48
N LEU A 20 -1.12 9.64 12.48
CA LEU A 20 -1.11 11.08 12.69
C LEU A 20 -2.22 11.76 11.89
N PHE A 21 -2.97 12.64 12.54
CA PHE A 21 -3.75 13.66 11.87
C PHE A 21 -3.00 15.00 11.89
N LEU A 22 -2.51 15.42 10.73
CA LEU A 22 -1.82 16.69 10.53
C LEU A 22 -2.82 17.72 10.03
N THR A 23 -3.20 18.65 10.89
CA THR A 23 -4.15 19.70 10.55
C THR A 23 -3.50 21.08 10.60
N GLY A 24 -4.24 22.09 10.21
CA GLY A 24 -3.79 23.49 10.26
C GLY A 24 -4.48 24.32 9.20
N LYS A 25 -4.41 25.63 9.37
CA LYS A 25 -5.05 26.64 8.52
C LYS A 25 -4.58 26.54 7.07
N ALA A 26 -5.30 27.20 6.16
CA ALA A 26 -4.84 27.34 4.79
C ALA A 26 -3.45 28.04 4.77
N GLY A 27 -2.50 27.50 3.99
CA GLY A 27 -1.17 28.10 3.85
C GLY A 27 -0.18 27.81 4.96
N THR A 28 -0.41 26.80 5.82
CA THR A 28 0.52 26.39 6.89
C THR A 28 1.61 25.40 6.46
N GLY A 29 1.72 25.09 5.17
CA GLY A 29 2.82 24.27 4.65
C GLY A 29 2.54 22.76 4.60
N LYS A 30 1.30 22.28 4.78
CA LYS A 30 0.91 20.85 4.71
C LYS A 30 1.40 20.16 3.44
N THR A 31 1.17 20.76 2.28
CA THR A 31 1.60 20.21 0.97
C THR A 31 3.13 20.19 0.82
N THR A 32 3.84 21.17 1.38
CA THR A 32 5.31 21.21 1.38
C THR A 32 5.87 20.08 2.28
N PHE A 33 5.23 19.82 3.42
CA PHE A 33 5.57 18.72 4.29
C PHE A 33 5.37 17.38 3.60
N LEU A 34 4.24 17.18 2.91
CA LEU A 34 3.96 15.96 2.14
C LEU A 34 5.04 15.71 1.07
N ARG A 35 5.46 16.75 0.34
CA ARG A 35 6.55 16.65 -0.64
C ARG A 35 7.84 16.19 0.01
N ARG A 36 8.24 16.81 1.13
CA ARG A 36 9.43 16.43 1.88
C ARG A 36 9.36 14.97 2.36
N LEU A 37 8.20 14.52 2.84
CA LEU A 37 7.99 13.12 3.24
C LEU A 37 8.26 12.16 2.08
N ARG A 38 7.72 12.44 0.90
CA ARG A 38 7.92 11.58 -0.29
C ARG A 38 9.39 11.47 -0.70
N GLU A 39 10.14 12.54 -0.58
CA GLU A 39 11.54 12.61 -1.00
C GLU A 39 12.51 11.97 0.02
N GLN A 40 12.21 12.04 1.30
CA GLN A 40 13.18 11.77 2.36
C GLN A 40 12.79 10.64 3.33
N LEU A 41 11.51 10.21 3.36
CA LEU A 41 11.09 9.17 4.29
C LEU A 41 11.53 7.77 3.82
N PRO A 42 12.24 7.00 4.65
CA PRO A 42 12.70 5.66 4.27
C PRO A 42 11.60 4.59 4.29
N LYS A 43 10.34 4.96 4.55
CA LYS A 43 9.16 4.09 4.54
C LYS A 43 8.49 4.12 3.16
N ARG A 44 7.82 3.03 2.78
CA ARG A 44 7.03 2.95 1.55
C ARG A 44 5.71 3.70 1.72
N ILE A 45 5.58 4.78 0.99
CA ILE A 45 4.44 5.69 1.08
C ILE A 45 3.51 5.49 -0.12
N VAL A 46 2.22 5.46 0.16
CA VAL A 46 1.17 5.65 -0.85
C VAL A 46 0.38 6.91 -0.50
N VAL A 47 0.25 7.84 -1.45
CA VAL A 47 -0.50 9.07 -1.28
C VAL A 47 -1.84 8.96 -1.99
N CYS A 48 -2.90 9.20 -1.24
CA CYS A 48 -4.27 9.20 -1.76
C CYS A 48 -4.97 10.52 -1.44
N ALA A 49 -6.00 10.84 -2.22
CA ALA A 49 -6.90 11.96 -1.93
C ALA A 49 -8.36 11.59 -2.24
N SER A 50 -9.29 12.43 -1.77
CA SER A 50 -10.74 12.23 -1.96
C SER A 50 -11.20 12.48 -3.40
N THR A 51 -10.56 13.42 -4.11
CA THR A 51 -10.94 13.85 -5.47
C THR A 51 -9.77 13.73 -6.45
N GLY A 52 -10.07 13.64 -7.76
CA GLY A 52 -9.05 13.58 -8.81
C GLY A 52 -8.13 14.79 -8.82
N ILE A 53 -8.67 16.00 -8.65
CA ILE A 53 -7.88 17.25 -8.63
C ILE A 53 -6.96 17.27 -7.40
N ALA A 54 -7.48 16.91 -6.22
CA ALA A 54 -6.65 16.82 -5.01
C ALA A 54 -5.55 15.75 -5.15
N ALA A 55 -5.85 14.60 -5.77
CA ALA A 55 -4.88 13.55 -6.05
C ALA A 55 -3.76 14.03 -6.98
N ILE A 56 -4.09 14.74 -8.06
CA ILE A 56 -3.10 15.34 -8.96
C ILE A 56 -2.21 16.35 -8.22
N ASN A 57 -2.82 17.22 -7.41
CA ASN A 57 -2.08 18.23 -6.63
C ASN A 57 -1.15 17.60 -5.59
N ALA A 58 -1.57 16.51 -4.96
CA ALA A 58 -0.77 15.72 -4.01
C ALA A 58 0.23 14.79 -4.73
N GLN A 59 0.21 14.75 -6.06
CA GLN A 59 0.95 13.77 -6.87
C GLN A 59 0.69 12.35 -6.39
N GLY A 60 -0.56 11.98 -6.25
CA GLY A 60 -1.02 10.69 -5.77
C GLY A 60 -2.19 10.19 -6.60
N VAL A 61 -2.98 9.27 -6.04
CA VAL A 61 -4.15 8.67 -6.68
C VAL A 61 -5.40 8.87 -5.82
N THR A 62 -6.59 8.67 -6.37
CA THR A 62 -7.80 8.73 -5.55
C THR A 62 -7.93 7.47 -4.68
N LEU A 63 -8.57 7.59 -3.50
CA LEU A 63 -8.88 6.44 -2.64
C LEU A 63 -9.66 5.35 -3.41
N HIS A 64 -10.64 5.77 -4.23
CA HIS A 64 -11.44 4.84 -5.03
C HIS A 64 -10.59 4.06 -6.03
N SER A 65 -9.65 4.70 -6.72
CA SER A 65 -8.73 4.05 -7.66
C SER A 65 -7.74 3.12 -6.93
N MET A 66 -7.13 3.62 -5.83
CA MET A 66 -6.13 2.83 -5.09
C MET A 66 -6.72 1.56 -4.51
N PHE A 67 -7.90 1.61 -3.92
CA PHE A 67 -8.52 0.48 -3.23
C PHE A 67 -9.63 -0.17 -4.02
N GLN A 68 -9.88 0.28 -5.27
CA GLN A 68 -10.96 -0.20 -6.15
C GLN A 68 -12.33 -0.19 -5.44
N LEU A 69 -12.63 0.94 -4.78
CA LEU A 69 -13.86 1.11 -4.05
C LEU A 69 -15.02 1.42 -5.00
N PRO A 70 -16.22 0.89 -4.77
CA PRO A 70 -17.41 1.32 -5.48
C PRO A 70 -17.78 2.76 -5.10
N PHE A 71 -18.47 3.46 -5.99
CA PHE A 71 -19.00 4.81 -5.68
C PHE A 71 -20.24 4.79 -4.77
N ALA A 72 -20.87 3.61 -4.61
CA ALA A 72 -22.00 3.44 -3.70
C ALA A 72 -21.55 3.53 -2.24
N PRO A 73 -22.43 3.94 -1.30
CA PRO A 73 -22.15 3.95 0.13
C PRO A 73 -21.68 2.60 0.65
N TYR A 74 -20.67 2.59 1.49
CA TYR A 74 -20.20 1.39 2.16
C TYR A 74 -20.98 1.19 3.45
N ILE A 75 -21.74 0.07 3.51
CA ILE A 75 -22.49 -0.32 4.70
C ILE A 75 -21.75 -1.47 5.38
N PRO A 76 -21.27 -1.30 6.63
CA PRO A 76 -20.65 -2.38 7.38
C PRO A 76 -21.61 -3.59 7.48
N GLU A 77 -21.06 -4.82 7.39
CA GLU A 77 -21.78 -6.10 7.55
C GLU A 77 -22.58 -6.61 6.34
N THR A 78 -23.05 -5.76 5.42
CA THR A 78 -23.92 -6.21 4.33
C THR A 78 -23.22 -6.39 2.98
N THR A 79 -22.24 -5.55 2.68
CA THR A 79 -21.77 -5.36 1.29
C THR A 79 -20.64 -6.31 0.88
N PHE A 80 -19.83 -6.77 1.80
CA PHE A 80 -18.63 -7.54 1.47
C PHE A 80 -18.82 -9.06 1.50
N ASN A 81 -19.74 -9.59 2.27
CA ASN A 81 -19.91 -11.05 2.40
C ASN A 81 -20.46 -11.72 1.13
N ASN A 82 -21.32 -11.05 0.37
CA ASN A 82 -21.92 -11.62 -0.85
C ASN A 82 -21.10 -11.37 -2.13
N ASN A 83 -20.26 -10.30 -2.15
CA ASN A 83 -19.40 -9.98 -3.30
C ASN A 83 -17.94 -10.41 -3.13
N GLN A 84 -17.55 -10.95 -1.96
CA GLN A 84 -16.15 -11.34 -1.66
C GLN A 84 -15.55 -12.36 -2.64
N ARG A 85 -16.38 -13.18 -3.29
CA ARG A 85 -15.92 -14.16 -4.30
C ARG A 85 -15.72 -13.55 -5.69
N ARG A 86 -16.23 -12.34 -5.98
CA ARG A 86 -16.22 -11.76 -7.33
C ARG A 86 -15.04 -10.84 -7.63
N PHE A 87 -14.35 -10.27 -6.61
CA PHE A 87 -13.24 -9.34 -6.83
C PHE A 87 -12.02 -9.74 -6.01
N ALA A 88 -11.29 -10.75 -6.50
CA ALA A 88 -9.93 -10.99 -6.04
C ALA A 88 -9.00 -10.00 -6.78
N PHE A 89 -8.22 -9.23 -6.05
CA PHE A 89 -7.21 -8.36 -6.66
C PHE A 89 -6.14 -9.17 -7.38
N PRO A 90 -5.60 -8.66 -8.50
CA PRO A 90 -4.43 -9.24 -9.14
C PRO A 90 -3.26 -9.37 -8.15
N LYS A 91 -2.43 -10.38 -8.32
CA LYS A 91 -1.27 -10.66 -7.43
C LYS A 91 -0.40 -9.42 -7.21
N GLN A 92 -0.07 -8.67 -8.26
CA GLN A 92 0.70 -7.42 -8.16
C GLN A 92 0.03 -6.38 -7.24
N LYS A 93 -1.29 -6.25 -7.31
CA LYS A 93 -2.03 -5.33 -6.43
C LYS A 93 -2.00 -5.77 -4.97
N VAL A 94 -2.11 -7.08 -4.72
CA VAL A 94 -2.01 -7.63 -3.36
C VAL A 94 -0.61 -7.40 -2.79
N ARG A 95 0.44 -7.59 -3.59
CA ARG A 95 1.83 -7.27 -3.20
C ARG A 95 1.99 -5.81 -2.83
N LEU A 96 1.49 -4.91 -3.69
CA LEU A 96 1.49 -3.47 -3.42
C LEU A 96 0.81 -3.16 -2.07
N LEU A 97 -0.40 -3.68 -1.83
CA LEU A 97 -1.12 -3.45 -0.57
C LEU A 97 -0.35 -3.98 0.65
N ARG A 98 0.34 -5.10 0.51
CA ARG A 98 1.17 -5.68 1.58
C ARG A 98 2.45 -4.89 1.84
N SER A 99 2.98 -4.18 0.85
CA SER A 99 4.22 -3.42 0.97
C SER A 99 4.04 -2.01 1.56
N ILE A 100 2.82 -1.49 1.68
CA ILE A 100 2.57 -0.13 2.19
C ILE A 100 2.96 -0.03 3.66
N ASP A 101 3.86 0.88 4.00
CA ASP A 101 4.20 1.21 5.38
C ASP A 101 3.37 2.38 5.89
N VAL A 102 3.20 3.43 5.07
CA VAL A 102 2.43 4.63 5.38
C VAL A 102 1.41 4.91 4.29
N LEU A 103 0.15 5.01 4.67
CA LEU A 103 -0.91 5.52 3.81
C LEU A 103 -1.19 6.97 4.15
N VAL A 104 -0.90 7.87 3.23
CA VAL A 104 -1.22 9.29 3.34
C VAL A 104 -2.57 9.56 2.67
N ILE A 105 -3.46 10.23 3.38
CA ILE A 105 -4.74 10.69 2.85
C ILE A 105 -4.76 12.21 2.93
N ASP A 106 -4.56 12.87 1.79
CA ASP A 106 -4.61 14.34 1.68
C ASP A 106 -6.06 14.81 1.50
N GLU A 107 -6.34 16.05 1.93
CA GLU A 107 -7.68 16.65 1.97
C GLU A 107 -8.71 15.73 2.66
N VAL A 108 -8.33 15.18 3.82
CA VAL A 108 -9.14 14.20 4.56
C VAL A 108 -10.47 14.77 5.04
N SER A 109 -10.60 16.10 5.17
CA SER A 109 -11.86 16.77 5.52
C SER A 109 -13.01 16.43 4.57
N MET A 110 -12.69 16.09 3.31
CA MET A 110 -13.67 15.71 2.30
C MET A 110 -13.90 14.19 2.20
N VAL A 111 -13.21 13.37 3.01
CA VAL A 111 -13.37 11.92 3.02
C VAL A 111 -14.54 11.54 3.92
N ARG A 112 -15.48 10.75 3.39
CA ARG A 112 -16.59 10.21 4.17
C ARG A 112 -16.12 9.09 5.10
N ALA A 113 -16.79 8.96 6.26
CA ALA A 113 -16.52 7.91 7.26
C ALA A 113 -16.60 6.49 6.65
N ASP A 114 -17.63 6.23 5.86
CA ASP A 114 -17.85 4.94 5.20
C ASP A 114 -16.76 4.61 4.16
N VAL A 115 -16.24 5.61 3.45
CA VAL A 115 -15.12 5.41 2.50
C VAL A 115 -13.86 5.00 3.27
N LEU A 116 -13.61 5.59 4.44
CA LEU A 116 -12.45 5.24 5.25
C LEU A 116 -12.57 3.81 5.82
N ASP A 117 -13.78 3.41 6.23
CA ASP A 117 -14.05 2.03 6.66
C ASP A 117 -13.96 1.01 5.51
N ALA A 118 -14.31 1.42 4.29
CA ALA A 118 -14.09 0.60 3.10
C ALA A 118 -12.59 0.37 2.84
N VAL A 119 -11.75 1.40 3.01
CA VAL A 119 -10.28 1.28 2.95
C VAL A 119 -9.76 0.31 4.02
N ASP A 120 -10.24 0.43 5.27
CA ASP A 120 -9.91 -0.50 6.35
C ASP A 120 -10.24 -1.94 5.98
N SER A 121 -11.44 -2.18 5.47
CA SER A 121 -11.89 -3.52 5.05
C SER A 121 -10.96 -4.15 4.02
N VAL A 122 -10.55 -3.38 3.00
CA VAL A 122 -9.59 -3.84 1.99
C VAL A 122 -8.22 -4.14 2.61
N LEU A 123 -7.69 -3.26 3.45
CA LEU A 123 -6.38 -3.44 4.07
C LEU A 123 -6.37 -4.63 5.05
N ARG A 124 -7.40 -4.80 5.87
CA ARG A 124 -7.53 -5.97 6.76
C ARG A 124 -7.58 -7.28 5.97
N ARG A 125 -8.29 -7.30 4.85
CA ARG A 125 -8.41 -8.52 4.02
C ARG A 125 -7.06 -8.99 3.47
N TYR A 126 -6.19 -8.08 3.03
CA TYR A 126 -4.95 -8.44 2.35
C TYR A 126 -3.70 -8.38 3.23
N ARG A 127 -3.79 -7.80 4.44
CA ARG A 127 -2.68 -7.67 5.41
C ARG A 127 -2.98 -8.39 6.72
N ASN A 128 -3.45 -7.67 7.73
CA ASN A 128 -3.76 -8.21 9.04
C ASN A 128 -5.22 -7.95 9.39
N ARG A 129 -6.04 -9.00 9.42
CA ARG A 129 -7.50 -8.92 9.69
C ARG A 129 -7.85 -8.40 11.08
N TYR A 130 -6.93 -8.50 12.03
CA TYR A 130 -7.18 -8.15 13.44
C TYR A 130 -6.77 -6.71 13.79
N LYS A 131 -5.93 -6.08 12.95
CA LYS A 131 -5.47 -4.70 13.20
C LYS A 131 -6.24 -3.71 12.34
N PRO A 132 -6.66 -2.54 12.89
CA PRO A 132 -7.20 -1.45 12.10
C PRO A 132 -6.28 -1.12 10.93
N PHE A 133 -6.87 -0.87 9.77
CA PHE A 133 -6.15 -0.60 8.50
C PHE A 133 -5.10 -1.65 8.15
N GLY A 134 -5.32 -2.91 8.56
CA GLY A 134 -4.36 -3.98 8.35
C GLY A 134 -3.00 -3.76 9.01
N GLY A 135 -2.90 -2.82 9.96
CA GLY A 135 -1.66 -2.41 10.61
C GLY A 135 -0.81 -1.46 9.77
N VAL A 136 -1.38 -0.73 8.82
CA VAL A 136 -0.70 0.37 8.10
C VAL A 136 -0.73 1.63 8.95
N GLN A 137 0.38 2.36 9.01
CA GLN A 137 0.43 3.68 9.64
C GLN A 137 -0.32 4.69 8.77
N LEU A 138 -1.26 5.46 9.34
CA LEU A 138 -1.98 6.51 8.62
C LEU A 138 -1.36 7.88 8.86
N LEU A 139 -1.28 8.68 7.79
CA LEU A 139 -1.07 10.11 7.85
C LEU A 139 -2.27 10.80 7.20
N LEU A 140 -3.16 11.34 8.01
CA LEU A 140 -4.32 12.08 7.58
C LEU A 140 -3.95 13.57 7.51
N ILE A 141 -4.14 14.23 6.36
CA ILE A 141 -3.80 15.64 6.17
C ILE A 141 -5.06 16.40 5.77
N GLY A 142 -5.38 17.49 6.46
CA GLY A 142 -6.55 18.31 6.10
C GLY A 142 -6.83 19.42 7.10
N ASP A 143 -7.86 20.20 6.80
CA ASP A 143 -8.42 21.24 7.66
C ASP A 143 -9.93 21.05 7.75
N LEU A 144 -10.42 20.60 8.90
CA LEU A 144 -11.85 20.33 9.14
C LEU A 144 -12.77 21.56 9.02
N GLN A 145 -12.20 22.75 9.11
CA GLN A 145 -12.95 24.00 8.92
C GLN A 145 -13.05 24.40 7.44
N GLN A 146 -12.44 23.60 6.54
CA GLN A 146 -12.61 23.76 5.10
C GLN A 146 -13.84 22.95 4.62
N LEU A 147 -13.79 22.40 3.41
CA LEU A 147 -14.95 21.74 2.82
C LEU A 147 -15.26 20.41 3.51
N ALA A 148 -16.55 20.24 3.80
CA ALA A 148 -17.12 19.01 4.32
C ALA A 148 -17.24 17.92 3.23
N PRO A 149 -17.38 16.64 3.62
CA PRO A 149 -17.70 15.56 2.69
C PRO A 149 -19.05 15.84 2.00
N VAL A 150 -19.11 15.57 0.70
CA VAL A 150 -20.36 15.66 -0.04
C VAL A 150 -21.12 14.33 0.10
N VAL A 151 -22.31 14.38 0.68
CA VAL A 151 -23.18 13.22 0.84
C VAL A 151 -24.56 13.58 0.29
N ARG A 152 -25.13 12.73 -0.57
CA ARG A 152 -26.51 12.90 -1.04
C ARG A 152 -27.47 12.51 0.10
N ASN A 153 -28.64 13.14 0.13
CA ASN A 153 -29.63 12.82 1.17
C ASN A 153 -29.99 11.32 1.20
N GLU A 154 -30.16 10.72 0.02
CA GLU A 154 -30.43 9.29 -0.13
C GLU A 154 -29.32 8.42 0.46
N ASP A 155 -28.06 8.76 0.18
CA ASP A 155 -26.90 8.06 0.71
C ASP A 155 -26.81 8.21 2.23
N TRP A 156 -27.12 9.42 2.75
CA TRP A 156 -27.08 9.68 4.18
C TRP A 156 -28.14 8.88 4.96
N GLU A 157 -29.34 8.72 4.40
CA GLU A 157 -30.37 7.89 5.01
C GLU A 157 -29.91 6.42 5.21
N LEU A 158 -29.05 5.92 4.35
CA LEU A 158 -28.46 4.60 4.46
C LEU A 158 -27.29 4.55 5.45
N LEU A 159 -26.55 5.65 5.60
CA LEU A 159 -25.32 5.69 6.41
C LEU A 159 -25.58 6.08 7.85
N LYS A 160 -26.58 6.93 8.14
CA LYS A 160 -26.88 7.44 9.50
C LYS A 160 -27.14 6.37 10.57
N PRO A 161 -27.63 5.15 10.27
CA PRO A 161 -27.70 4.10 11.27
C PRO A 161 -26.36 3.55 11.73
N HIS A 162 -25.29 3.82 10.95
CA HIS A 162 -23.96 3.26 11.14
C HIS A 162 -22.93 4.30 11.57
N TYR A 163 -23.15 5.58 11.28
CA TYR A 163 -22.22 6.69 11.51
C TYR A 163 -22.91 7.91 12.08
N ASP A 164 -22.34 8.48 13.14
CA ASP A 164 -22.89 9.70 13.79
C ASP A 164 -22.79 10.91 12.89
N THR A 165 -21.75 10.96 12.03
CA THR A 165 -21.48 12.05 11.11
C THR A 165 -20.92 11.52 9.78
N PRO A 166 -21.04 12.29 8.69
CA PRO A 166 -20.37 11.90 7.42
C PRO A 166 -18.86 12.09 7.45
N TYR A 167 -18.29 12.80 8.42
CA TYR A 167 -16.87 13.11 8.48
C TYR A 167 -16.02 11.87 8.79
N PHE A 168 -14.78 11.87 8.33
CA PHE A 168 -13.82 10.77 8.48
C PHE A 168 -13.62 10.32 9.92
N PHE A 169 -13.71 11.23 10.90
CA PHE A 169 -13.54 10.90 12.32
C PHE A 169 -14.68 10.05 12.92
N SER A 170 -15.80 9.89 12.21
CA SER A 170 -16.85 8.94 12.56
C SER A 170 -16.61 7.53 12.00
N SER A 171 -15.50 7.30 11.28
CA SER A 171 -15.10 5.96 10.84
C SER A 171 -14.91 5.04 12.05
N ARG A 172 -15.58 3.88 12.02
CA ARG A 172 -15.46 2.85 13.08
C ARG A 172 -14.04 2.32 13.20
N ALA A 173 -13.36 2.16 12.08
CA ALA A 173 -11.98 1.69 12.06
C ALA A 173 -11.01 2.72 12.66
N LEU A 174 -11.25 4.00 12.39
CA LEU A 174 -10.41 5.08 12.94
C LEU A 174 -10.61 5.22 14.47
N GLN A 175 -11.83 5.02 14.97
CA GLN A 175 -12.12 5.04 16.42
C GLN A 175 -11.42 3.91 17.19
N LEU A 176 -11.01 2.82 16.50
CA LEU A 176 -10.23 1.73 17.09
C LEU A 176 -8.71 1.94 16.97
N LEU A 177 -8.27 3.06 16.40
CA LEU A 177 -6.88 3.37 16.14
C LEU A 177 -6.41 4.50 17.04
N ASP A 178 -5.34 4.28 17.79
CA ASP A 178 -4.67 5.37 18.50
C ASP A 178 -3.90 6.23 17.47
N TYR A 179 -4.16 7.54 17.48
CA TYR A 179 -3.47 8.50 16.62
C TYR A 179 -3.26 9.82 17.33
N TYR A 180 -2.20 10.49 16.96
CA TYR A 180 -1.91 11.84 17.43
C TYR A 180 -2.51 12.88 16.48
N THR A 181 -2.72 14.06 17.03
CA THR A 181 -3.10 15.24 16.23
C THR A 181 -2.06 16.33 16.42
N ILE A 182 -1.57 16.89 15.31
CA ILE A 182 -0.66 18.04 15.33
C ILE A 182 -1.28 19.15 14.47
N GLU A 183 -1.51 20.31 15.09
CA GLU A 183 -1.99 21.49 14.37
C GLU A 183 -0.82 22.40 14.02
N LEU A 184 -0.63 22.67 12.70
CA LEU A 184 0.35 23.64 12.22
C LEU A 184 -0.17 25.07 12.47
N LYS A 185 0.55 25.84 13.26
CA LYS A 185 0.14 27.17 13.72
C LYS A 185 0.65 28.30 12.81
N THR A 186 1.83 28.11 12.21
CA THR A 186 2.47 29.15 11.38
C THR A 186 1.87 29.20 9.99
N VAL A 187 1.32 30.35 9.59
CA VAL A 187 0.75 30.60 8.25
C VAL A 187 1.79 31.31 7.39
N TYR A 188 2.03 30.80 6.18
CA TYR A 188 3.01 31.35 5.23
C TYR A 188 2.35 32.04 4.02
N ARG A 189 1.05 31.87 3.81
CA ARG A 189 0.31 32.34 2.62
C ARG A 189 -0.10 33.80 2.70
N GLN A 190 -0.72 34.22 3.81
CA GLN A 190 -1.18 35.58 4.04
C GLN A 190 -0.13 36.35 4.85
N THR A 191 0.15 37.58 4.42
CA THR A 191 1.13 38.46 5.06
C THR A 191 0.50 39.57 5.89
N ASP A 192 -0.82 39.84 5.70
CA ASP A 192 -1.56 40.85 6.45
C ASP A 192 -2.10 40.28 7.78
N PRO A 193 -1.54 40.71 8.95
CA PRO A 193 -1.97 40.20 10.24
C PRO A 193 -3.43 40.47 10.58
N ALA A 194 -3.96 41.62 10.14
CA ALA A 194 -5.34 42.00 10.42
C ALA A 194 -6.35 41.19 9.58
N PHE A 195 -5.99 40.83 8.35
CA PHE A 195 -6.78 39.91 7.54
C PHE A 195 -6.71 38.49 8.06
N LEU A 196 -5.54 38.03 8.51
CA LEU A 196 -5.38 36.74 9.16
C LEU A 196 -6.23 36.61 10.42
N GLU A 197 -6.31 37.65 11.26
CA GLU A 197 -7.17 37.64 12.44
C GLU A 197 -8.64 37.50 12.03
N LEU A 198 -9.09 38.25 11.05
CA LEU A 198 -10.45 38.19 10.53
C LEU A 198 -10.80 36.80 9.97
N LEU A 199 -9.89 36.21 9.17
CA LEU A 199 -10.05 34.85 8.65
C LEU A 199 -10.12 33.81 9.80
N ASN A 200 -9.33 33.97 10.84
CA ASN A 200 -9.37 33.10 12.01
C ASN A 200 -10.71 33.18 12.74
N LYS A 201 -11.25 34.38 12.92
CA LYS A 201 -12.56 34.57 13.55
C LYS A 201 -13.68 33.98 12.72
N VAL A 202 -13.62 34.09 11.39
CA VAL A 202 -14.56 33.44 10.48
C VAL A 202 -14.46 31.91 10.60
N ARG A 203 -13.22 31.37 10.58
CA ARG A 203 -12.94 29.93 10.72
C ARG A 203 -13.51 29.35 12.02
N GLU A 204 -13.34 30.07 13.13
CA GLU A 204 -13.77 29.65 14.46
C GLU A 204 -15.25 29.97 14.75
N ASN A 205 -15.94 30.63 13.83
CA ASN A 205 -17.29 31.19 14.03
C ASN A 205 -17.38 32.07 15.28
N ARG A 206 -16.39 32.93 15.45
CA ARG A 206 -16.28 33.90 16.57
C ARG A 206 -16.27 35.34 16.07
N ILE A 207 -16.87 35.57 14.91
CA ILE A 207 -16.94 36.90 14.33
C ILE A 207 -17.95 37.74 15.12
N ASP A 208 -17.51 38.91 15.59
CA ASP A 208 -18.37 39.89 16.23
C ASP A 208 -18.99 40.86 15.20
N PRO A 209 -19.99 41.66 15.60
CA PRO A 209 -20.64 42.59 14.67
C PRO A 209 -19.69 43.62 14.05
N GLN A 210 -18.62 44.04 14.76
CA GLN A 210 -17.66 45.02 14.23
C GLN A 210 -16.79 44.38 13.16
N MET A 211 -16.29 43.15 13.42
CA MET A 211 -15.54 42.38 12.44
C MET A 211 -16.35 42.01 11.20
N LEU A 212 -17.65 41.67 11.39
CA LEU A 212 -18.54 41.41 10.28
C LEU A 212 -18.79 42.68 9.47
N ALA A 213 -18.97 43.85 10.11
CA ALA A 213 -19.08 45.12 9.44
C ALA A 213 -17.78 45.47 8.67
N ARG A 214 -16.61 45.21 9.26
CA ARG A 214 -15.32 45.35 8.58
C ARG A 214 -15.20 44.42 7.38
N LEU A 215 -15.60 43.19 7.47
CA LEU A 215 -15.61 42.25 6.34
C LEU A 215 -16.58 42.78 5.24
N ASN A 216 -17.77 43.20 5.64
CA ASN A 216 -18.78 43.73 4.73
C ASN A 216 -18.44 45.14 4.16
N SER A 217 -17.44 45.85 4.68
CA SER A 217 -16.92 47.08 4.06
C SER A 217 -16.29 46.81 2.68
N ARG A 218 -15.98 45.55 2.37
CA ARG A 218 -15.52 45.13 1.03
C ARG A 218 -16.66 44.87 0.05
N HIS A 219 -17.92 45.06 0.46
CA HIS A 219 -19.07 45.00 -0.45
C HIS A 219 -19.11 46.21 -1.35
N ILE A 220 -19.01 45.99 -2.66
CA ILE A 220 -19.09 46.99 -3.70
C ILE A 220 -20.27 46.60 -4.62
N PRO A 221 -21.41 47.29 -4.54
CA PRO A 221 -22.56 46.99 -5.38
C PRO A 221 -22.22 47.10 -6.86
N ASN A 222 -22.69 46.14 -7.66
CA ASN A 222 -22.50 46.12 -9.12
C ASN A 222 -21.04 46.33 -9.57
N PHE A 223 -20.08 45.81 -8.79
CA PHE A 223 -18.66 45.93 -9.10
C PHE A 223 -18.36 45.32 -10.48
N ASN A 224 -17.91 46.17 -11.40
CA ASN A 224 -17.41 45.75 -12.70
C ASN A 224 -15.89 45.86 -12.69
N PRO A 225 -15.16 44.70 -12.60
CA PRO A 225 -13.73 44.75 -12.47
C PRO A 225 -13.07 45.32 -13.73
N PRO A 226 -12.00 46.13 -13.59
CA PRO A 226 -11.14 46.49 -14.72
C PRO A 226 -10.62 45.24 -15.40
N LYS A 227 -10.56 45.21 -16.73
CA LYS A 227 -10.22 44.02 -17.52
C LYS A 227 -8.77 43.53 -17.31
N ASP A 228 -7.88 44.40 -16.90
CA ASP A 228 -6.46 44.20 -16.73
C ASP A 228 -6.04 43.85 -15.27
N GLU A 229 -6.96 43.94 -14.33
CA GLU A 229 -6.65 43.69 -12.92
C GLU A 229 -6.81 42.22 -12.46
N GLY A 230 -7.30 41.35 -13.32
CA GLY A 230 -7.32 39.89 -13.06
C GLY A 230 -8.21 39.43 -11.90
N TYR A 231 -9.34 40.12 -11.68
CA TYR A 231 -10.34 39.66 -10.71
C TYR A 231 -10.99 38.34 -11.14
N ILE A 232 -11.06 37.38 -10.23
CA ILE A 232 -11.78 36.11 -10.41
C ILE A 232 -13.03 36.06 -9.54
N ARG A 233 -14.16 35.61 -10.09
CA ARG A 233 -15.40 35.42 -9.32
C ARG A 233 -15.44 34.01 -8.72
N LEU A 234 -15.59 33.92 -7.40
CA LEU A 234 -15.78 32.64 -6.68
C LEU A 234 -17.27 32.40 -6.49
N THR A 235 -17.77 31.30 -7.06
CA THR A 235 -19.19 30.92 -7.01
C THR A 235 -19.40 29.61 -6.29
N SER A 236 -20.60 29.35 -5.77
CA SER A 236 -20.95 28.10 -5.11
C SER A 236 -21.26 26.94 -6.10
N HIS A 237 -21.65 27.24 -7.35
CA HIS A 237 -22.16 26.26 -8.32
C HIS A 237 -21.42 26.35 -9.66
N ASN A 238 -21.13 25.19 -10.28
CA ASN A 238 -20.48 25.14 -11.61
C ASN A 238 -21.26 25.87 -12.67
N ARG A 239 -22.60 25.72 -12.73
CA ARG A 239 -23.44 26.40 -13.73
C ARG A 239 -23.28 27.92 -13.72
N GLN A 240 -23.07 28.52 -12.55
CA GLN A 240 -22.87 29.97 -12.45
C GLN A 240 -21.49 30.36 -13.00
N ALA A 241 -20.45 29.61 -12.66
CA ALA A 241 -19.11 29.86 -13.15
C ALA A 241 -19.06 29.71 -14.68
N ASP A 242 -19.62 28.64 -15.21
CA ASP A 242 -19.63 28.35 -16.65
C ASP A 242 -20.42 29.41 -17.42
N ALA A 243 -21.60 29.83 -16.91
CA ALA A 243 -22.41 30.90 -17.53
C ALA A 243 -21.68 32.26 -17.56
N ILE A 244 -20.95 32.61 -16.49
CA ILE A 244 -20.12 33.81 -16.45
C ILE A 244 -19.00 33.72 -17.47
N ASN A 245 -18.24 32.64 -17.48
CA ASN A 245 -17.10 32.43 -18.38
C ASN A 245 -17.55 32.47 -19.85
N GLN A 246 -18.66 31.83 -20.20
CA GLN A 246 -19.20 31.84 -21.55
C GLN A 246 -19.68 33.25 -21.98
N ARG A 247 -20.39 33.94 -21.09
CA ARG A 247 -20.86 35.30 -21.39
C ARG A 247 -19.69 36.26 -21.65
N GLU A 248 -18.67 36.25 -20.80
CA GLU A 248 -17.49 37.10 -20.96
C GLU A 248 -16.69 36.73 -22.22
N LEU A 249 -16.58 35.44 -22.54
CA LEU A 249 -15.92 34.97 -23.75
C LEU A 249 -16.67 35.40 -25.00
N GLN A 250 -18.02 35.32 -25.00
CA GLN A 250 -18.87 35.76 -26.12
C GLN A 250 -18.83 37.29 -26.33
N ALA A 251 -18.64 38.06 -25.27
CA ALA A 251 -18.51 39.51 -25.33
C ALA A 251 -17.20 40.00 -25.99
N LEU A 252 -16.24 39.10 -26.23
CA LEU A 252 -15.01 39.41 -26.97
C LEU A 252 -15.25 39.26 -28.49
N GLU A 253 -14.92 40.28 -29.26
CA GLU A 253 -15.10 40.31 -30.73
C GLU A 253 -14.02 39.46 -31.47
N ALA A 254 -12.95 39.04 -30.78
CA ALA A 254 -11.87 38.29 -31.38
C ALA A 254 -12.32 36.91 -31.85
N LYS A 255 -11.61 36.34 -32.83
CA LYS A 255 -11.85 35.00 -33.39
C LYS A 255 -11.73 33.92 -32.31
N GLU A 256 -12.63 32.93 -32.37
CA GLU A 256 -12.54 31.72 -31.53
C GLU A 256 -11.47 30.77 -32.03
N HIS A 257 -10.69 30.23 -31.08
CA HIS A 257 -9.73 29.17 -31.31
C HIS A 257 -10.10 27.97 -30.42
N TYR A 258 -10.07 26.78 -31.01
CA TYR A 258 -10.43 25.52 -30.34
C TYR A 258 -9.20 24.69 -30.14
N PHE A 259 -8.95 24.28 -28.90
CA PHE A 259 -7.84 23.39 -28.53
C PHE A 259 -8.44 22.10 -28.01
N GLU A 260 -8.27 21.02 -28.76
CA GLU A 260 -8.75 19.71 -28.37
C GLU A 260 -7.64 18.96 -27.63
N ALA A 261 -7.99 18.36 -26.47
CA ALA A 261 -7.05 17.56 -25.71
C ALA A 261 -6.77 16.24 -26.39
N THR A 262 -5.50 15.82 -26.41
CA THR A 262 -5.10 14.47 -26.77
C THR A 262 -5.10 13.61 -25.54
N ILE A 263 -5.86 12.49 -25.55
CA ILE A 263 -5.96 11.55 -24.45
C ILE A 263 -5.42 10.21 -24.91
N GLU A 264 -4.42 9.68 -24.21
CA GLU A 264 -3.83 8.38 -24.46
C GLU A 264 -3.97 7.50 -23.22
N GLY A 265 -4.29 6.22 -23.42
CA GLY A 265 -4.48 5.27 -22.33
C GLY A 265 -5.71 5.56 -21.46
N ASP A 266 -5.61 5.25 -20.18
CA ASP A 266 -6.70 5.41 -19.21
C ASP A 266 -6.59 6.74 -18.46
N PHE A 267 -7.40 7.74 -18.84
CA PHE A 267 -7.50 9.01 -18.13
C PHE A 267 -8.97 9.38 -17.93
N PRO A 268 -9.54 9.19 -16.72
CA PRO A 268 -10.96 9.40 -16.45
C PRO A 268 -11.39 10.86 -16.64
N GLU A 269 -12.53 11.09 -17.25
CA GLU A 269 -13.08 12.46 -17.48
C GLU A 269 -13.23 13.27 -16.18
N MET A 270 -13.61 12.62 -15.09
CA MET A 270 -13.74 13.27 -13.77
C MET A 270 -12.41 13.83 -13.23
N SER A 271 -11.29 13.40 -13.81
CA SER A 271 -9.92 13.82 -13.43
C SER A 271 -9.32 14.82 -14.42
N PHE A 272 -10.07 15.28 -15.42
CA PHE A 272 -9.54 16.24 -16.39
C PHE A 272 -9.14 17.55 -15.69
N PRO A 273 -7.88 17.97 -15.84
CA PRO A 273 -7.37 19.19 -15.20
C PRO A 273 -7.95 20.46 -15.83
N THR A 274 -8.32 20.39 -17.11
CA THR A 274 -9.02 21.44 -17.85
C THR A 274 -10.02 20.82 -18.83
N ASP A 275 -10.73 21.64 -19.60
CA ASP A 275 -11.77 21.16 -20.51
C ASP A 275 -11.15 20.37 -21.68
N LYS A 276 -11.84 19.30 -22.11
CA LYS A 276 -11.41 18.48 -23.26
C LYS A 276 -11.32 19.32 -24.53
N VAL A 277 -12.29 20.17 -24.75
CA VAL A 277 -12.27 21.15 -25.83
C VAL A 277 -12.24 22.53 -25.18
N LEU A 278 -11.10 23.20 -25.24
CA LEU A 278 -10.89 24.51 -24.67
C LEU A 278 -11.10 25.56 -25.76
N THR A 279 -12.11 26.43 -25.58
CA THR A 279 -12.39 27.54 -26.49
C THR A 279 -11.81 28.82 -25.92
N LEU A 280 -10.91 29.47 -26.67
CA LEU A 280 -10.19 30.66 -26.24
C LEU A 280 -10.29 31.75 -27.34
N LYS A 281 -10.20 33.01 -26.90
CA LYS A 281 -10.09 34.19 -27.76
C LYS A 281 -8.95 35.08 -27.28
N GLN A 282 -8.35 35.85 -28.16
CA GLN A 282 -7.47 36.94 -27.76
C GLN A 282 -8.27 37.95 -26.88
N GLY A 283 -7.65 38.40 -25.79
CA GLY A 283 -8.28 39.21 -24.77
C GLY A 283 -9.00 38.40 -23.67
N ALA A 284 -9.04 37.04 -23.77
CA ALA A 284 -9.66 36.23 -22.74
C ALA A 284 -8.81 36.18 -21.47
N GLN A 285 -9.51 36.32 -20.33
CA GLN A 285 -8.88 36.07 -19.02
C GLN A 285 -8.79 34.59 -18.75
N VAL A 286 -7.59 34.14 -18.48
CA VAL A 286 -7.27 32.73 -18.24
C VAL A 286 -6.49 32.54 -16.94
N MET A 287 -6.53 31.32 -16.42
CA MET A 287 -5.74 30.87 -15.28
C MET A 287 -4.87 29.70 -15.70
N PHE A 288 -3.63 29.71 -15.28
CA PHE A 288 -2.75 28.56 -15.41
C PHE A 288 -3.19 27.47 -14.46
N VAL A 289 -3.29 26.22 -14.95
CA VAL A 289 -3.72 25.04 -14.15
C VAL A 289 -2.58 24.07 -13.87
N LYS A 290 -1.35 24.53 -14.08
CA LYS A 290 -0.13 23.77 -13.81
C LYS A 290 0.99 24.71 -13.37
N ASN A 291 2.00 24.17 -12.66
CA ASN A 291 3.23 24.90 -12.37
C ASN A 291 4.23 24.68 -13.49
N ASP A 292 4.86 25.75 -13.96
CA ASP A 292 5.95 25.68 -14.93
C ASP A 292 7.25 25.17 -14.31
N ARG A 293 8.01 24.38 -15.06
CA ARG A 293 9.32 23.86 -14.60
C ARG A 293 10.36 24.97 -14.45
N GLU A 294 10.29 25.98 -15.29
CA GLU A 294 11.18 27.16 -15.27
C GLU A 294 10.66 28.27 -14.36
N ARG A 295 9.54 28.03 -13.64
CA ARG A 295 8.91 28.97 -12.71
C ARG A 295 8.43 30.30 -13.35
N ARG A 296 8.14 30.31 -14.63
CA ARG A 296 7.56 31.48 -15.34
C ARG A 296 6.10 31.70 -14.93
N PHE A 297 5.39 30.63 -14.60
CA PHE A 297 4.02 30.67 -14.09
C PHE A 297 3.76 29.56 -13.07
N TYR A 298 2.69 29.72 -12.31
CA TYR A 298 2.26 28.76 -11.28
C TYR A 298 0.75 28.51 -11.35
N ASN A 299 0.30 27.38 -10.83
CA ASN A 299 -1.12 27.01 -10.77
C ASN A 299 -1.93 28.03 -9.96
N GLY A 300 -2.95 28.62 -10.59
CA GLY A 300 -3.78 29.67 -10.02
C GLY A 300 -3.37 31.10 -10.47
N MET A 301 -2.25 31.27 -11.15
CA MET A 301 -1.84 32.55 -11.72
C MET A 301 -2.81 32.96 -12.83
N ILE A 302 -3.27 34.21 -12.81
CA ILE A 302 -4.22 34.78 -13.79
C ILE A 302 -3.48 35.65 -14.79
N GLY A 303 -3.93 35.64 -16.02
CA GLY A 303 -3.42 36.51 -17.09
C GLY A 303 -4.45 36.71 -18.22
N THR A 304 -4.09 37.58 -19.14
CA THR A 304 -4.90 37.87 -20.35
C THR A 304 -4.17 37.37 -21.59
N ILE A 305 -4.89 36.72 -22.48
CA ILE A 305 -4.32 36.25 -23.77
C ILE A 305 -4.04 37.44 -24.65
N THR A 306 -2.78 37.67 -25.03
CA THR A 306 -2.34 38.76 -25.92
C THR A 306 -2.23 38.32 -27.37
N ALA A 307 -1.86 37.04 -27.62
CA ALA A 307 -1.80 36.48 -28.97
C ALA A 307 -2.07 34.97 -28.96
N ILE A 308 -2.61 34.47 -30.06
CA ILE A 308 -2.77 33.04 -30.35
C ILE A 308 -2.23 32.80 -31.74
N ASP A 309 -1.18 32.01 -31.86
CA ASP A 309 -0.53 31.62 -33.10
C ASP A 309 -0.22 30.13 -33.17
N ASP A 310 0.27 29.65 -34.31
CA ASP A 310 0.62 28.22 -34.49
C ASP A 310 1.76 27.75 -33.59
N SER A 311 2.49 28.66 -32.98
CA SER A 311 3.61 28.35 -32.07
C SER A 311 3.21 28.36 -30.59
N GLY A 312 1.95 28.70 -30.26
CA GLY A 312 1.40 28.67 -28.91
C GLY A 312 0.51 29.84 -28.55
N ILE A 313 0.20 29.98 -27.28
CA ILE A 313 -0.62 31.03 -26.73
C ILE A 313 0.27 31.95 -25.89
N THR A 314 0.24 33.25 -26.22
CA THR A 314 0.96 34.28 -25.44
C THR A 314 0.03 34.89 -24.43
N ILE A 315 0.44 34.98 -23.18
CA ILE A 315 -0.36 35.46 -22.05
C ILE A 315 0.47 36.51 -21.31
N LEU A 316 -0.16 37.61 -21.02
CA LEU A 316 0.37 38.61 -20.10
C LEU A 316 -0.24 38.35 -18.70
N PRO A 317 0.56 37.85 -17.74
CA PRO A 317 0.10 37.68 -16.39
C PRO A 317 -0.21 39.01 -15.73
N THR A 318 -1.26 39.08 -14.91
CA THR A 318 -1.82 40.30 -14.33
C THR A 318 -0.80 41.08 -13.49
N ASP A 319 0.05 40.39 -12.74
CA ASP A 319 1.00 40.99 -11.81
C ASP A 319 2.46 40.99 -12.32
N HIS A 320 2.66 40.72 -13.62
CA HIS A 320 3.98 40.69 -14.27
C HIS A 320 3.99 41.49 -15.56
N HIS A 321 5.15 42.03 -15.89
CA HIS A 321 5.34 42.84 -17.13
C HIS A 321 5.81 42.00 -18.32
N ASN A 322 6.20 40.72 -18.07
CA ASN A 322 6.71 39.85 -19.12
C ASN A 322 5.64 38.89 -19.61
N GLU A 323 5.46 38.82 -20.91
CA GLU A 323 4.59 37.84 -21.53
C GLU A 323 5.14 36.44 -21.39
N VAL A 324 4.25 35.48 -21.23
CA VAL A 324 4.57 34.06 -21.11
C VAL A 324 3.94 33.31 -22.28
N LYS A 325 4.76 32.61 -23.08
CA LYS A 325 4.28 31.74 -24.12
C LYS A 325 4.03 30.35 -23.61
N VAL A 326 2.86 29.80 -23.91
CA VAL A 326 2.37 28.52 -23.41
C VAL A 326 2.05 27.59 -24.57
N THR A 327 2.48 26.35 -24.46
CA THR A 327 2.19 25.25 -25.37
C THR A 327 1.46 24.13 -24.64
N PRO A 328 0.83 23.18 -25.35
CA PRO A 328 0.26 22.01 -24.69
C PRO A 328 1.25 21.31 -23.77
N ASP A 329 0.78 20.92 -22.59
CA ASP A 329 1.55 20.19 -21.58
C ASP A 329 0.82 18.91 -21.18
N VAL A 330 1.53 17.94 -20.62
CA VAL A 330 1.07 16.59 -20.37
C VAL A 330 0.76 16.42 -18.89
N TRP A 331 -0.45 15.99 -18.55
CA TRP A 331 -0.78 15.43 -17.25
C TRP A 331 -0.78 13.90 -17.33
N GLN A 332 -0.32 13.27 -16.29
CA GLN A 332 -0.22 11.82 -16.20
C GLN A 332 -1.22 11.30 -15.20
N ASN A 333 -1.98 10.30 -15.61
CA ASN A 333 -2.73 9.45 -14.70
C ASN A 333 -1.82 8.26 -14.35
N CYS A 334 -1.45 8.16 -13.08
CA CYS A 334 -0.55 7.14 -12.60
C CYS A 334 -1.29 6.13 -11.71
N LYS A 335 -0.80 4.91 -11.69
CA LYS A 335 -1.11 3.93 -10.64
C LYS A 335 0.16 3.60 -9.88
N TYR A 336 0.01 3.30 -8.61
CA TYR A 336 1.11 2.74 -7.86
C TYR A 336 1.33 1.28 -8.24
N VAL A 337 2.58 0.93 -8.51
CA VAL A 337 3.04 -0.43 -8.74
C VAL A 337 4.23 -0.71 -7.83
N LEU A 338 4.39 -1.97 -7.45
CA LEU A 338 5.59 -2.41 -6.80
C LEU A 338 6.58 -2.81 -7.90
N ASP A 339 7.73 -2.16 -7.97
CA ASP A 339 8.81 -2.52 -8.87
C ASP A 339 9.36 -3.88 -8.46
N GLU A 340 9.52 -4.80 -9.41
CA GLU A 340 9.92 -6.19 -9.12
C GLU A 340 11.41 -6.31 -8.78
N GLU A 341 12.26 -5.41 -9.28
CA GLU A 341 13.71 -5.42 -9.05
C GLU A 341 14.10 -4.64 -7.79
N THR A 342 13.61 -3.40 -7.68
CA THR A 342 13.98 -2.50 -6.57
C THR A 342 13.14 -2.72 -5.31
N LYS A 343 11.98 -3.40 -5.44
CA LYS A 343 10.97 -3.59 -4.38
C LYS A 343 10.44 -2.27 -3.80
N GLU A 344 10.61 -1.18 -4.53
CA GLU A 344 10.07 0.12 -4.17
C GLU A 344 8.69 0.34 -4.80
N ILE A 345 7.86 1.14 -4.14
CA ILE A 345 6.60 1.59 -4.73
C ILE A 345 6.93 2.70 -5.71
N SER A 346 6.66 2.45 -6.99
CA SER A 346 6.85 3.40 -8.09
C SER A 346 5.51 3.81 -8.71
N GLU A 347 5.52 4.90 -9.44
CA GLU A 347 4.36 5.39 -10.19
C GLU A 347 4.48 4.95 -11.64
N GLN A 348 3.50 4.17 -12.10
CA GLN A 348 3.38 3.79 -13.51
C GLN A 348 2.32 4.64 -14.18
N VAL A 349 2.68 5.34 -15.25
CA VAL A 349 1.73 6.08 -16.09
C VAL A 349 0.82 5.10 -16.80
N ILE A 350 -0.48 5.26 -16.64
CA ILE A 350 -1.53 4.44 -17.28
C ILE A 350 -2.31 5.21 -18.34
N GLY A 351 -2.23 6.53 -18.30
CA GLY A 351 -2.82 7.40 -19.30
C GLY A 351 -2.26 8.80 -19.22
N THR A 352 -2.39 9.53 -20.32
CA THR A 352 -1.97 10.93 -20.43
C THR A 352 -3.10 11.80 -20.95
N PHE A 353 -3.13 13.03 -20.48
CA PHE A 353 -4.00 14.07 -20.96
C PHE A 353 -3.14 15.26 -21.38
N THR A 354 -3.07 15.52 -22.67
CA THR A 354 -2.27 16.61 -23.25
C THR A 354 -3.19 17.74 -23.68
N GLN A 355 -3.02 18.91 -23.09
CA GLN A 355 -3.81 20.11 -23.39
C GLN A 355 -3.00 21.34 -23.01
N VAL A 356 -3.38 22.50 -23.53
CA VAL A 356 -2.87 23.79 -23.07
C VAL A 356 -3.19 23.94 -21.58
N PRO A 357 -2.22 24.26 -20.70
CA PRO A 357 -2.43 24.32 -19.25
C PRO A 357 -3.17 25.58 -18.80
N LEU A 358 -4.31 25.83 -19.43
CA LEU A 358 -5.14 27.00 -19.21
C LEU A 358 -6.59 26.63 -18.94
N ARG A 359 -7.29 27.53 -18.28
CA ARG A 359 -8.75 27.53 -18.11
C ARG A 359 -9.26 28.97 -18.14
N LEU A 360 -10.47 29.18 -18.65
CA LEU A 360 -11.14 30.48 -18.51
C LEU A 360 -11.28 30.82 -17.01
N ALA A 361 -11.01 32.06 -16.67
CA ALA A 361 -10.84 32.48 -15.29
C ALA A 361 -11.57 33.76 -14.88
N TRP A 362 -12.67 34.13 -15.55
CA TRP A 362 -13.57 35.16 -15.01
C TRP A 362 -14.34 34.64 -13.80
N ALA A 363 -14.66 33.33 -13.77
CA ALA A 363 -15.29 32.68 -12.63
C ALA A 363 -14.83 31.24 -12.44
N ILE A 364 -14.77 30.81 -11.18
CA ILE A 364 -14.48 29.43 -10.76
C ILE A 364 -15.32 29.08 -9.53
N THR A 365 -15.59 27.81 -9.29
CA THR A 365 -16.27 27.41 -8.05
C THR A 365 -15.34 27.41 -6.84
N ILE A 366 -15.91 27.67 -5.65
CA ILE A 366 -15.17 27.60 -4.37
C ILE A 366 -14.48 26.23 -4.21
N HIS A 367 -15.14 25.13 -4.60
CA HIS A 367 -14.54 23.78 -4.53
C HIS A 367 -13.31 23.65 -5.44
N LYS A 368 -13.41 24.11 -6.70
CA LYS A 368 -12.28 24.04 -7.64
C LYS A 368 -11.16 25.02 -7.29
N SER A 369 -11.44 26.06 -6.50
CA SER A 369 -10.44 27.02 -6.01
C SER A 369 -9.65 26.51 -4.81
N GLN A 370 -9.99 25.33 -4.26
CA GLN A 370 -9.28 24.76 -3.12
C GLN A 370 -7.80 24.51 -3.47
N GLY A 371 -6.91 24.87 -2.56
CA GLY A 371 -5.46 24.84 -2.82
C GLY A 371 -4.91 26.07 -3.55
N LEU A 372 -5.72 26.82 -4.33
CA LEU A 372 -5.29 27.98 -5.09
C LEU A 372 -5.26 29.26 -4.22
N THR A 373 -4.57 30.28 -4.72
CA THR A 373 -4.48 31.61 -4.08
C THR A 373 -4.57 32.67 -5.17
N PHE A 374 -5.36 33.70 -4.94
CA PHE A 374 -5.59 34.80 -5.88
C PHE A 374 -5.20 36.12 -5.23
N GLU A 375 -4.60 37.01 -6.01
CA GLU A 375 -4.34 38.40 -5.58
C GLU A 375 -5.65 39.18 -5.41
N ARG A 376 -6.60 38.99 -6.33
CA ARG A 376 -7.91 39.69 -6.34
C ARG A 376 -9.04 38.70 -6.58
N ALA A 377 -10.07 38.75 -5.75
CA ALA A 377 -11.23 37.88 -5.86
C ALA A 377 -12.54 38.57 -5.57
N ILE A 378 -13.57 38.26 -6.36
CA ILE A 378 -14.98 38.69 -6.13
C ILE A 378 -15.71 37.48 -5.55
N ILE A 379 -16.20 37.58 -4.32
CA ILE A 379 -16.82 36.47 -3.61
C ILE A 379 -18.34 36.70 -3.51
N ASN A 380 -19.12 35.70 -3.96
CA ASN A 380 -20.55 35.58 -3.67
C ASN A 380 -20.75 34.50 -2.59
N ALA A 381 -20.88 34.94 -1.33
CA ALA A 381 -21.08 34.05 -0.20
C ALA A 381 -22.55 33.86 0.20
N ARG A 382 -23.50 34.58 -0.39
CA ARG A 382 -24.93 34.45 -0.05
C ARG A 382 -25.49 33.07 -0.40
N GLY A 383 -24.94 32.43 -1.42
CA GLY A 383 -25.29 31.08 -1.84
C GLY A 383 -24.46 29.96 -1.13
N ALA A 384 -23.72 30.28 -0.07
CA ALA A 384 -23.03 29.27 0.71
C ALA A 384 -24.05 28.38 1.45
N PHE A 385 -24.01 27.08 1.18
CA PHE A 385 -24.96 26.09 1.70
C PHE A 385 -24.33 25.04 2.59
N ALA A 386 -23.01 25.01 2.65
CA ALA A 386 -22.25 24.03 3.44
C ALA A 386 -21.26 24.71 4.39
N ALA A 387 -21.00 24.05 5.51
CA ALA A 387 -19.99 24.49 6.45
C ALA A 387 -18.62 24.66 5.78
N GLY A 388 -17.88 25.70 6.18
CA GLY A 388 -16.54 26.00 5.68
C GLY A 388 -16.49 26.71 4.33
N GLN A 389 -17.53 26.75 3.53
CA GLN A 389 -17.49 27.36 2.18
C GLN A 389 -17.10 28.86 2.21
N THR A 390 -17.68 29.62 3.13
CA THR A 390 -17.35 31.04 3.29
C THR A 390 -15.90 31.24 3.68
N TYR A 391 -15.40 30.48 4.64
CA TYR A 391 -13.98 30.49 5.04
C TYR A 391 -13.05 30.13 3.88
N VAL A 392 -13.38 29.04 3.15
CA VAL A 392 -12.57 28.63 1.98
C VAL A 392 -12.52 29.74 0.94
N ALA A 393 -13.64 30.35 0.60
CA ALA A 393 -13.69 31.43 -0.38
C ALA A 393 -12.85 32.64 0.05
N LEU A 394 -13.04 33.13 1.28
CA LEU A 394 -12.27 34.25 1.82
C LEU A 394 -10.77 33.97 1.90
N SER A 395 -10.40 32.75 2.31
CA SER A 395 -9.00 32.32 2.43
C SER A 395 -8.28 32.12 1.09
N ARG A 396 -8.99 32.21 -0.04
CA ARG A 396 -8.37 32.20 -1.39
C ARG A 396 -7.71 33.53 -1.71
N CYS A 397 -8.18 34.61 -1.12
CA CYS A 397 -7.59 35.94 -1.36
C CYS A 397 -6.33 36.12 -0.51
N LYS A 398 -5.30 36.74 -1.11
CA LYS A 398 -4.02 36.95 -0.43
C LYS A 398 -4.06 38.12 0.55
N THR A 399 -4.76 39.16 0.18
CA THR A 399 -4.88 40.41 0.96
C THR A 399 -6.33 40.82 1.15
N PHE A 400 -6.59 41.67 2.14
CA PHE A 400 -7.93 42.22 2.39
C PHE A 400 -8.35 43.19 1.30
N GLU A 401 -7.44 43.95 0.72
CA GLU A 401 -7.66 44.92 -0.34
C GLU A 401 -8.10 44.28 -1.66
N GLY A 402 -7.53 43.08 -1.96
CA GLY A 402 -7.88 42.30 -3.15
C GLY A 402 -9.26 41.64 -3.07
N LEU A 403 -9.89 41.65 -1.89
CA LEU A 403 -11.20 41.05 -1.67
C LEU A 403 -12.31 42.02 -2.07
N VAL A 404 -13.26 41.56 -2.88
CA VAL A 404 -14.54 42.25 -3.15
C VAL A 404 -15.68 41.28 -2.85
N LEU A 405 -16.70 41.75 -2.14
CA LEU A 405 -17.92 41.01 -1.91
C LEU A 405 -18.98 41.49 -2.88
N SER A 406 -19.58 40.60 -3.65
CA SER A 406 -20.70 40.94 -4.56
C SER A 406 -21.99 41.26 -3.80
N GLU A 407 -22.14 40.64 -2.61
CA GLU A 407 -23.24 40.88 -1.68
C GLU A 407 -22.69 40.81 -0.23
N PRO A 408 -23.30 41.52 0.73
CA PRO A 408 -22.91 41.45 2.12
C PRO A 408 -23.04 40.01 2.63
N ILE A 409 -22.06 39.57 3.40
CA ILE A 409 -22.11 38.26 4.07
C ILE A 409 -23.02 38.40 5.29
N PRO A 410 -24.15 37.68 5.34
CA PRO A 410 -24.97 37.66 6.54
C PRO A 410 -24.31 36.73 7.59
N ALA A 411 -24.54 37.02 8.88
CA ALA A 411 -23.94 36.23 9.96
C ALA A 411 -24.25 34.73 9.86
N HIS A 412 -25.43 34.36 9.37
CA HIS A 412 -25.84 32.97 9.19
C HIS A 412 -25.12 32.23 8.03
N ALA A 413 -24.43 32.94 7.13
CA ALA A 413 -23.61 32.30 6.07
C ALA A 413 -22.23 31.84 6.58
N ILE A 414 -21.88 32.21 7.80
CA ILE A 414 -20.68 31.68 8.48
C ILE A 414 -21.11 30.46 9.27
N ILE A 415 -21.15 29.34 8.55
CA ILE A 415 -21.65 28.07 9.09
C ILE A 415 -20.46 27.25 9.61
N THR A 416 -20.52 26.89 10.89
CA THR A 416 -19.61 25.91 11.49
C THR A 416 -20.42 24.71 11.95
N ASP A 417 -19.96 23.53 11.60
CA ASP A 417 -20.55 22.29 12.03
C ASP A 417 -20.26 22.06 13.55
N TYR A 418 -21.30 21.84 14.35
CA TYR A 418 -21.17 21.59 15.79
C TYR A 418 -20.27 20.36 16.06
N GLN A 419 -20.40 19.32 15.26
CA GLN A 419 -19.65 18.08 15.40
C GLN A 419 -18.16 18.31 15.12
N VAL A 420 -17.84 19.08 14.08
CA VAL A 420 -16.46 19.51 13.79
C VAL A 420 -15.89 20.33 14.94
N ARG A 421 -16.69 21.24 15.52
CA ARG A 421 -16.24 22.04 16.65
C ARG A 421 -15.96 21.18 17.87
N THR A 422 -16.85 20.25 18.20
CA THR A 422 -16.68 19.33 19.33
C THR A 422 -15.42 18.47 19.14
N TYR A 423 -15.27 17.88 17.95
CA TYR A 423 -14.08 17.08 17.63
C TYR A 423 -12.80 17.92 17.68
N THR A 424 -12.80 19.15 17.18
CA THR A 424 -11.63 20.04 17.22
C THR A 424 -11.19 20.36 18.66
N LEU A 425 -12.14 20.51 19.59
CA LEU A 425 -11.82 20.72 21.00
C LEU A 425 -11.16 19.46 21.63
N GLN A 426 -11.67 18.28 21.30
CA GLN A 426 -11.09 17.01 21.75
C GLN A 426 -9.69 16.77 21.14
N MET A 427 -9.45 17.20 19.93
CA MET A 427 -8.14 17.06 19.25
C MET A 427 -6.99 17.73 20.02
N ALA A 428 -7.24 18.83 20.69
CA ALA A 428 -6.20 19.54 21.47
C ALA A 428 -5.61 18.64 22.58
N GLU A 429 -6.40 17.67 23.08
CA GLU A 429 -5.98 16.69 24.08
C GLU A 429 -5.07 15.58 23.48
N HIS A 430 -5.11 15.43 22.16
CA HIS A 430 -4.33 14.40 21.43
C HIS A 430 -3.03 14.95 20.81
N GLU A 431 -2.64 16.22 21.12
CA GLU A 431 -1.34 16.75 20.71
C GLU A 431 -0.24 16.10 21.56
N PRO A 432 0.72 15.38 20.93
CA PRO A 432 1.75 14.66 21.68
C PRO A 432 2.77 15.62 22.30
N SER A 433 3.10 15.38 23.54
CA SER A 433 4.28 15.96 24.17
C SER A 433 5.56 15.32 23.59
N GLN A 434 6.70 15.98 23.74
CA GLN A 434 7.99 15.41 23.31
C GLN A 434 8.31 14.09 24.04
N ALA A 435 7.94 13.99 25.32
CA ALA A 435 8.12 12.78 26.11
C ALA A 435 7.28 11.60 25.57
N GLN A 436 6.02 11.85 25.19
CA GLN A 436 5.18 10.84 24.58
C GLN A 436 5.72 10.34 23.23
N LEU A 437 6.25 11.24 22.38
CA LEU A 437 6.89 10.85 21.12
C LEU A 437 8.11 9.97 21.37
N GLN A 438 8.96 10.33 22.32
CA GLN A 438 10.13 9.53 22.70
C GLN A 438 9.72 8.15 23.24
N GLU A 439 8.67 8.08 24.04
CA GLU A 439 8.16 6.80 24.52
C GLU A 439 7.59 5.95 23.37
N GLN A 440 6.88 6.54 22.43
CA GLN A 440 6.41 5.83 21.23
C GLN A 440 7.56 5.34 20.35
N GLU A 441 8.64 6.09 20.22
CA GLU A 441 9.86 5.63 19.55
C GLU A 441 10.46 4.39 20.23
N ARG A 442 10.51 4.40 21.57
CA ARG A 442 10.98 3.24 22.35
C ARG A 442 10.06 2.05 22.19
N CYS A 443 8.75 2.25 22.30
CA CYS A 443 7.76 1.19 22.08
C CYS A 443 7.87 0.59 20.68
N TYR A 444 8.05 1.41 19.64
CA TYR A 444 8.19 0.94 18.28
C TYR A 444 9.49 0.16 18.05
N LEU A 445 10.59 0.66 18.59
CA LEU A 445 11.88 -0.05 18.59
C LEU A 445 11.75 -1.42 19.26
N PHE A 446 11.18 -1.45 20.48
CA PHE A 446 10.98 -2.68 21.23
C PHE A 446 10.09 -3.67 20.48
N ALA A 447 8.93 -3.24 19.98
CA ALA A 447 8.01 -4.09 19.20
C ALA A 447 8.68 -4.67 17.94
N THR A 448 9.53 -3.87 17.26
CA THR A 448 10.28 -4.33 16.09
C THR A 448 11.31 -5.40 16.46
N LEU A 449 12.03 -5.22 17.56
CA LEU A 449 12.99 -6.20 18.07
C LEU A 449 12.30 -7.45 18.61
N GLU A 450 11.15 -7.31 19.29
CA GLU A 450 10.33 -8.44 19.73
C GLU A 450 9.84 -9.29 18.55
N GLU A 451 9.41 -8.66 17.46
CA GLU A 451 9.04 -9.37 16.24
C GLU A 451 10.23 -10.06 15.58
N LEU A 452 11.40 -9.40 15.54
CA LEU A 452 12.62 -9.97 14.98
C LEU A 452 13.01 -11.26 15.72
N PHE A 453 12.97 -11.26 17.03
CA PHE A 453 13.36 -12.39 17.88
C PHE A 453 12.19 -13.27 18.31
N GLY A 454 10.99 -13.08 17.75
CA GLY A 454 9.84 -13.96 17.93
C GLY A 454 9.84 -15.11 16.90
N PHE A 455 9.66 -16.35 17.33
CA PHE A 455 9.72 -17.54 16.47
C PHE A 455 8.37 -18.23 16.28
N THR A 456 7.29 -17.64 16.74
CA THR A 456 5.92 -18.18 16.61
C THR A 456 5.57 -18.65 15.19
N PRO A 457 5.89 -17.89 14.09
CA PRO A 457 5.60 -18.36 12.74
C PRO A 457 6.34 -19.64 12.36
N VAL A 458 7.60 -19.79 12.78
CA VAL A 458 8.42 -20.97 12.52
C VAL A 458 7.88 -22.17 13.29
N LEU A 459 7.61 -22.01 14.59
CA LEU A 459 7.09 -23.06 15.46
C LEU A 459 5.69 -23.52 15.03
N TYR A 460 4.83 -22.58 14.60
CA TYR A 460 3.52 -22.92 14.06
C TYR A 460 3.61 -23.73 12.76
N ALA A 461 4.47 -23.31 11.82
CA ALA A 461 4.68 -24.03 10.57
C ALA A 461 5.28 -25.43 10.81
N TYR A 462 6.18 -25.55 11.78
CA TYR A 462 6.74 -26.85 12.21
C TYR A 462 5.67 -27.78 12.79
N ALA A 463 4.84 -27.27 13.69
CA ALA A 463 3.74 -28.04 14.29
C ALA A 463 2.68 -28.44 13.24
N ASP A 464 2.36 -27.58 12.26
CA ASP A 464 1.45 -27.91 11.15
C ASP A 464 2.03 -29.04 10.29
N LEU A 465 3.32 -28.97 9.94
CA LEU A 465 3.99 -30.03 9.19
C LEU A 465 3.96 -31.36 9.97
N LEU A 466 4.31 -31.36 11.26
CA LEU A 466 4.30 -32.56 12.10
C LEU A 466 2.90 -33.17 12.17
N ARG A 467 1.84 -32.34 12.34
CA ARG A 467 0.46 -32.79 12.33
C ARG A 467 0.07 -33.44 10.98
N VAL A 468 0.43 -32.83 9.86
CA VAL A 468 0.17 -33.37 8.53
C VAL A 468 0.88 -34.71 8.33
N MET A 469 2.11 -34.84 8.83
CA MET A 469 2.89 -36.09 8.80
C MET A 469 2.20 -37.18 9.63
N GLU A 470 1.76 -36.86 10.84
CA GLU A 470 1.04 -37.82 11.72
C GLU A 470 -0.30 -38.28 11.11
N GLU A 471 -1.10 -37.34 10.56
CA GLU A 471 -2.42 -37.63 9.98
C GLU A 471 -2.34 -38.51 8.72
N HIS A 472 -1.37 -38.26 7.85
CA HIS A 472 -1.37 -38.84 6.51
C HIS A 472 -0.21 -39.82 6.23
N PHE A 473 0.87 -39.74 6.97
CA PHE A 473 2.11 -40.47 6.66
C PHE A 473 2.62 -41.41 7.77
N ALA A 474 1.89 -41.54 8.90
CA ALA A 474 2.30 -42.36 10.03
C ALA A 474 2.60 -43.83 9.68
N LYS A 475 1.90 -44.39 8.68
CA LYS A 475 2.10 -45.76 8.21
C LYS A 475 3.22 -45.88 7.16
N LEU A 476 3.65 -44.78 6.55
CA LEU A 476 4.67 -44.78 5.50
C LEU A 476 6.04 -44.39 6.05
N TYR A 477 6.11 -43.42 6.96
CA TYR A 477 7.37 -42.84 7.44
C TYR A 477 7.37 -42.67 8.96
N PRO A 478 7.22 -43.75 9.75
CA PRO A 478 7.17 -43.70 11.22
C PRO A 478 8.49 -43.21 11.86
N ALA A 479 9.65 -43.58 11.31
CA ALA A 479 10.94 -43.16 11.85
C ALA A 479 11.20 -41.65 11.61
N LEU A 480 10.84 -41.13 10.45
CA LEU A 480 10.93 -39.72 10.17
C LEU A 480 10.05 -38.91 11.13
N ILE A 481 8.80 -39.33 11.35
CA ILE A 481 7.86 -38.67 12.27
C ILE A 481 8.39 -38.70 13.69
N ALA A 482 8.93 -39.84 14.17
CA ALA A 482 9.51 -39.96 15.49
C ALA A 482 10.70 -38.99 15.67
N ARG A 483 11.54 -38.80 14.65
CA ARG A 483 12.65 -37.85 14.65
C ARG A 483 12.16 -36.42 14.80
N TYR A 484 11.16 -36.00 13.98
CA TYR A 484 10.59 -34.66 14.06
C TYR A 484 9.89 -34.43 15.40
N LYS A 485 9.19 -35.42 15.93
CA LYS A 485 8.54 -35.33 17.24
C LYS A 485 9.52 -35.17 18.38
N ALA A 486 10.64 -35.87 18.32
CA ALA A 486 11.71 -35.77 19.34
C ALA A 486 12.41 -34.39 19.32
N LEU A 487 12.51 -33.73 18.16
CA LEU A 487 13.10 -32.39 18.04
C LEU A 487 12.20 -31.26 18.53
N GLU A 488 10.87 -31.44 18.58
CA GLU A 488 9.92 -30.37 18.92
C GLU A 488 10.18 -29.74 20.31
N PRO A 489 10.39 -30.49 21.41
CA PRO A 489 10.66 -29.90 22.72
C PRO A 489 11.98 -29.10 22.77
N ASP A 490 13.04 -29.62 22.16
CA ASP A 490 14.34 -28.95 22.11
C ASP A 490 14.26 -27.65 21.28
N LEU A 491 13.57 -27.71 20.16
CA LEU A 491 13.33 -26.54 19.32
C LEU A 491 12.51 -25.44 20.04
N LYS A 492 11.45 -25.82 20.76
CA LYS A 492 10.67 -24.89 21.58
C LYS A 492 11.54 -24.27 22.67
N GLN A 493 12.33 -25.06 23.37
CA GLN A 493 13.20 -24.56 24.44
C GLN A 493 14.30 -23.64 23.89
N ALA A 494 14.94 -23.98 22.78
CA ALA A 494 16.04 -23.22 22.18
C ALA A 494 15.55 -21.90 21.53
N LEU A 495 14.38 -21.91 20.90
CA LEU A 495 13.83 -20.72 20.22
C LEU A 495 12.93 -19.91 21.16
N GLU A 496 11.81 -20.48 21.63
CA GLU A 496 10.81 -19.74 22.41
C GLU A 496 11.27 -19.46 23.83
N GLY A 497 11.83 -20.47 24.51
CA GLY A 497 12.31 -20.36 25.90
C GLY A 497 13.42 -19.33 26.06
N VAL A 498 14.38 -19.30 25.12
CA VAL A 498 15.47 -18.31 25.11
C VAL A 498 14.96 -16.93 24.65
N ALA A 499 14.08 -16.87 23.64
CA ALA A 499 13.49 -15.61 23.17
C ALA A 499 12.71 -14.88 24.25
N LEU A 500 11.95 -15.61 25.08
CA LEU A 500 11.22 -15.01 26.22
C LEU A 500 12.16 -14.37 27.26
N LYS A 501 13.27 -15.03 27.60
CA LYS A 501 14.28 -14.46 28.48
C LYS A 501 14.96 -13.24 27.86
N PHE A 502 15.26 -13.31 26.57
CA PHE A 502 15.88 -12.22 25.83
C PHE A 502 14.95 -11.03 25.69
N LYS A 503 13.64 -11.25 25.51
CA LYS A 503 12.63 -10.18 25.50
C LYS A 503 12.68 -9.32 26.74
N ALA A 504 12.74 -9.92 27.93
CA ALA A 504 12.85 -9.18 29.20
C ALA A 504 14.13 -8.31 29.26
N GLN A 505 15.24 -8.85 28.74
CA GLN A 505 16.51 -8.09 28.66
C GLN A 505 16.41 -6.95 27.65
N LEU A 506 15.81 -7.16 26.49
CA LEU A 506 15.56 -6.09 25.49
C LEU A 506 14.70 -4.98 26.07
N GLU A 507 13.61 -5.33 26.75
CA GLU A 507 12.71 -4.37 27.39
C GLU A 507 13.45 -3.51 28.40
N TYR A 508 14.28 -4.13 29.24
CA TYR A 508 15.11 -3.42 30.19
C TYR A 508 16.07 -2.43 29.51
N LEU A 509 16.80 -2.87 28.50
CA LEU A 509 17.77 -2.02 27.78
C LEU A 509 17.08 -0.87 27.03
N VAL A 510 15.96 -1.14 26.35
CA VAL A 510 15.23 -0.09 25.62
C VAL A 510 14.65 0.96 26.59
N ARG A 511 14.25 0.58 27.81
CA ARG A 511 13.70 1.51 28.80
C ARG A 511 14.78 2.31 29.54
N THR A 512 15.93 1.71 29.85
CA THR A 512 16.95 2.34 30.69
C THR A 512 17.95 3.19 29.91
N GLU A 513 18.24 2.87 28.65
CA GLU A 513 19.18 3.61 27.84
C GLU A 513 18.58 4.96 27.39
N ALA A 514 19.36 6.05 27.49
CA ALA A 514 18.90 7.37 27.07
C ALA A 514 18.58 7.45 25.57
N GLN A 515 19.41 6.81 24.74
CA GLN A 515 19.24 6.68 23.29
C GLN A 515 19.37 5.21 22.87
N PRO A 516 18.32 4.40 23.07
CA PRO A 516 18.43 2.94 22.90
C PRO A 516 18.90 2.55 21.50
N ALA A 517 18.42 3.22 20.44
CA ALA A 517 18.80 2.91 19.06
C ALA A 517 20.32 3.07 18.78
N LYS A 518 21.04 3.89 19.59
CA LYS A 518 22.47 4.14 19.47
C LYS A 518 23.30 3.46 20.57
N SER A 519 22.68 2.74 21.50
CA SER A 519 23.36 2.10 22.62
C SER A 519 24.23 0.95 22.14
N GLU A 520 25.53 0.99 22.40
CA GLU A 520 26.49 -0.09 22.10
C GLU A 520 26.07 -1.39 22.77
N LYS A 521 25.64 -1.33 24.04
CA LYS A 521 25.16 -2.49 24.79
C LYS A 521 23.98 -3.19 24.10
N LEU A 522 23.01 -2.40 23.60
CA LEU A 522 21.87 -2.94 22.86
C LEU A 522 22.32 -3.58 21.54
N GLN A 523 23.22 -2.91 20.80
CA GLN A 523 23.76 -3.42 19.53
C GLN A 523 24.52 -4.75 19.73
N GLU A 524 25.39 -4.84 20.73
CA GLU A 524 26.10 -6.08 21.06
C GLU A 524 25.13 -7.22 21.38
N ARG A 525 24.07 -6.94 22.16
CA ARG A 525 23.08 -7.96 22.54
C ARG A 525 22.23 -8.41 21.35
N ILE A 526 21.87 -7.50 20.45
CA ILE A 526 21.15 -7.82 19.21
C ILE A 526 22.01 -8.75 18.33
N THR A 527 23.30 -8.42 18.14
CA THR A 527 24.22 -9.19 17.30
C THR A 527 24.49 -10.59 17.91
N ALA A 528 24.70 -10.66 19.22
CA ALA A 528 24.91 -11.94 19.92
C ALA A 528 23.66 -12.84 19.84
N ALA A 529 22.47 -12.27 20.04
CA ALA A 529 21.22 -13.01 19.93
C ALA A 529 20.97 -13.48 18.49
N ALA A 530 21.23 -12.64 17.50
CA ALA A 530 21.07 -13.02 16.09
C ALA A 530 21.98 -14.19 15.72
N THR A 531 23.24 -14.19 16.19
CA THR A 531 24.19 -15.29 15.99
C THR A 531 23.69 -16.57 16.65
N TYR A 532 23.29 -16.50 17.93
CA TYR A 532 22.76 -17.66 18.64
C TYR A 532 21.57 -18.30 17.91
N PHE A 533 20.56 -17.48 17.55
CA PHE A 533 19.36 -18.02 16.92
C PHE A 533 19.61 -18.55 15.50
N LEU A 534 20.55 -17.97 14.75
CA LEU A 534 20.97 -18.53 13.46
C LEU A 534 21.59 -19.90 13.62
N ASP A 535 22.45 -20.10 14.64
CA ASP A 535 23.06 -21.38 14.93
C ASP A 535 22.02 -22.44 15.34
N GLN A 536 20.96 -22.03 16.08
CA GLN A 536 19.85 -22.92 16.43
C GLN A 536 18.95 -23.25 15.24
N LEU A 537 18.79 -22.34 14.27
CA LEU A 537 17.98 -22.59 13.06
C LEU A 537 18.70 -23.41 11.99
N ALA A 538 20.04 -23.35 11.94
CA ALA A 538 20.84 -24.02 10.91
C ALA A 538 20.56 -25.52 10.75
N PRO A 539 20.48 -26.33 11.83
CA PRO A 539 20.16 -27.76 11.73
C PRO A 539 18.76 -28.01 11.13
N LEU A 540 17.77 -27.19 11.54
CA LEU A 540 16.40 -27.31 11.05
C LEU A 540 16.29 -26.91 9.58
N ILE A 541 17.00 -25.87 9.15
CA ILE A 541 17.08 -25.45 7.75
C ILE A 541 17.69 -26.58 6.90
N ALA A 542 18.80 -27.19 7.36
CA ALA A 542 19.42 -28.30 6.66
C ALA A 542 18.50 -29.53 6.56
N GLN A 543 17.80 -29.87 7.63
CA GLN A 543 16.87 -31.01 7.64
C GLN A 543 15.63 -30.80 6.77
N THR A 544 15.17 -29.55 6.61
CA THR A 544 13.99 -29.25 5.81
C THR A 544 14.31 -28.95 4.35
N ALA A 545 15.57 -28.71 3.99
CA ALA A 545 15.99 -28.32 2.64
C ALA A 545 15.49 -29.31 1.58
N ASP A 546 15.72 -30.61 1.80
CA ASP A 546 15.47 -31.68 0.83
C ASP A 546 14.36 -32.65 1.25
N ILE A 547 13.54 -32.27 2.25
CA ILE A 547 12.46 -33.14 2.71
C ILE A 547 11.45 -33.44 1.59
N ALA A 548 11.19 -34.74 1.35
CA ALA A 548 10.17 -35.21 0.43
C ALA A 548 9.30 -36.29 1.10
N LEU A 549 8.00 -36.24 0.88
CA LEU A 549 7.00 -37.19 1.41
C LEU A 549 6.23 -37.83 0.27
N PRO A 550 6.83 -38.74 -0.49
CA PRO A 550 6.15 -39.43 -1.59
C PRO A 550 4.90 -40.20 -1.10
N THR A 551 3.81 -40.06 -1.82
CA THR A 551 2.53 -40.74 -1.52
C THR A 551 1.68 -40.95 -2.77
N ASP A 552 0.81 -41.96 -2.74
CA ASP A 552 -0.17 -42.21 -3.80
C ASP A 552 -1.41 -41.31 -3.68
N SER A 553 -1.62 -40.69 -2.53
CA SER A 553 -2.74 -39.77 -2.31
C SER A 553 -2.39 -38.37 -2.79
N LYS A 554 -2.97 -37.94 -3.92
CA LYS A 554 -2.78 -36.61 -4.45
C LYS A 554 -3.07 -35.51 -3.41
N ARG A 555 -4.18 -35.64 -2.66
CA ARG A 555 -4.58 -34.68 -1.63
C ARG A 555 -3.58 -34.62 -0.46
N ALA A 556 -3.09 -35.79 0.00
CA ALA A 556 -2.08 -35.83 1.06
C ALA A 556 -0.74 -35.24 0.59
N GLY A 557 -0.34 -35.52 -0.66
CA GLY A 557 0.86 -34.96 -1.27
C GLY A 557 0.80 -33.43 -1.40
N GLU A 558 -0.29 -32.88 -1.93
CA GLU A 558 -0.50 -31.44 -2.04
C GLU A 558 -0.48 -30.76 -0.66
N ARG A 559 -1.12 -31.37 0.35
CA ARG A 559 -1.13 -30.85 1.72
C ARG A 559 0.26 -30.87 2.36
N ALA A 560 1.02 -31.96 2.19
CA ALA A 560 2.39 -32.06 2.68
C ALA A 560 3.31 -31.03 2.02
N THR A 561 3.25 -30.91 0.70
CA THR A 561 4.04 -29.91 -0.04
C THR A 561 3.73 -28.50 0.46
N ALA A 562 2.45 -28.14 0.62
CA ALA A 562 2.07 -26.83 1.14
C ALA A 562 2.62 -26.56 2.56
N SER A 563 2.58 -27.56 3.47
CA SER A 563 3.14 -27.39 4.83
C SER A 563 4.65 -27.31 4.83
N ILE A 564 5.34 -28.09 3.99
CA ILE A 564 6.80 -28.03 3.80
C ILE A 564 7.22 -26.66 3.26
N ASP A 565 6.55 -26.17 2.22
CA ASP A 565 6.85 -24.86 1.62
C ASP A 565 6.62 -23.74 2.64
N THR A 566 5.55 -23.81 3.44
CA THR A 566 5.28 -22.84 4.52
C THR A 566 6.39 -22.82 5.57
N LEU A 567 6.90 -24.00 5.99
CA LEU A 567 8.01 -24.08 6.94
C LEU A 567 9.32 -23.55 6.34
N LYS A 568 9.65 -23.92 5.11
CA LYS A 568 10.83 -23.43 4.39
C LYS A 568 10.80 -21.90 4.24
N GLU A 569 9.66 -21.34 3.89
CA GLU A 569 9.47 -19.90 3.78
C GLU A 569 9.66 -19.20 5.14
N ALA A 570 9.03 -19.70 6.21
CA ALA A 570 9.18 -19.13 7.55
C ALA A 570 10.63 -19.15 8.04
N LEU A 571 11.35 -20.25 7.81
CA LEU A 571 12.77 -20.41 8.16
C LEU A 571 13.64 -19.45 7.34
N ARG A 572 13.43 -19.35 6.03
CA ARG A 572 14.17 -18.46 5.14
C ARG A 572 14.00 -17.00 5.54
N ILE A 573 12.77 -16.53 5.73
CA ILE A 573 12.48 -15.16 6.18
C ILE A 573 13.23 -14.88 7.49
N LYS A 574 13.08 -15.75 8.47
CA LYS A 574 13.69 -15.55 9.79
C LYS A 574 15.20 -15.52 9.72
N ALA A 575 15.82 -16.46 8.99
CA ALA A 575 17.28 -16.50 8.83
C ALA A 575 17.81 -15.24 8.11
N GLN A 576 17.13 -14.77 7.06
CA GLN A 576 17.54 -13.56 6.35
C GLN A 576 17.45 -12.32 7.24
N LEU A 577 16.36 -12.16 8.03
CA LEU A 577 16.20 -11.05 8.96
C LEU A 577 17.28 -11.05 10.06
N LEU A 578 17.58 -12.19 10.64
CA LEU A 578 18.64 -12.33 11.64
C LEU A 578 20.02 -12.06 11.04
N ASN A 579 20.29 -12.51 9.81
CA ASN A 579 21.55 -12.22 9.12
C ASN A 579 21.74 -10.72 8.87
N CYS A 580 20.69 -9.97 8.54
CA CYS A 580 20.78 -8.50 8.37
C CYS A 580 21.35 -7.83 9.62
N VAL A 581 20.87 -8.21 10.81
CA VAL A 581 21.27 -7.56 12.07
C VAL A 581 22.56 -8.15 12.66
N ARG A 582 23.00 -9.32 12.18
CA ARG A 582 24.31 -9.89 12.51
C ARG A 582 25.43 -9.20 11.74
N GLN A 583 25.19 -8.86 10.45
CA GLN A 583 26.22 -8.33 9.55
C GLN A 583 26.46 -6.83 9.70
N SER A 584 25.50 -6.08 10.20
CA SER A 584 25.57 -4.63 10.36
C SER A 584 24.85 -4.17 11.63
N PRO A 585 25.30 -3.08 12.29
CA PRO A 585 24.58 -2.53 13.42
C PRO A 585 23.10 -2.30 13.11
N PHE A 586 22.24 -2.66 14.06
CA PHE A 586 20.80 -2.52 13.89
C PHE A 586 20.43 -1.03 13.74
N ASN A 587 19.81 -0.69 12.63
CA ASN A 587 19.19 0.60 12.37
C ASN A 587 17.74 0.35 11.96
N LEU A 588 16.79 0.97 12.66
CA LEU A 588 15.36 0.71 12.50
C LEU A 588 14.89 0.91 11.05
N SER A 589 15.25 2.02 10.41
CA SER A 589 14.81 2.33 9.04
C SER A 589 15.41 1.38 8.01
N THR A 590 16.69 1.07 8.12
CA THR A 590 17.36 0.10 7.25
C THR A 590 16.79 -1.31 7.43
N TYR A 591 16.55 -1.70 8.69
CA TYR A 591 15.94 -3.00 9.00
C TYR A 591 14.53 -3.13 8.42
N LEU A 592 13.66 -2.11 8.60
CA LEU A 592 12.30 -2.14 8.07
C LEU A 592 12.28 -2.24 6.55
N ARG A 593 13.18 -1.53 5.86
CA ARG A 593 13.35 -1.64 4.40
C ARG A 593 13.73 -3.06 3.99
N ARG A 594 14.77 -3.64 4.63
CA ARG A 594 15.22 -5.01 4.35
C ARG A 594 14.15 -6.05 4.66
N LYS A 595 13.45 -5.89 5.79
CA LYS A 595 12.31 -6.76 6.14
C LYS A 595 11.24 -6.76 5.04
N ALA A 596 10.89 -5.59 4.56
CA ALA A 596 9.88 -5.47 3.51
C ALA A 596 10.36 -6.10 2.18
N ASP A 597 11.64 -5.96 1.82
CA ASP A 597 12.24 -6.60 0.65
C ASP A 597 12.16 -8.13 0.75
N ILE A 598 12.61 -8.69 1.88
CA ILE A 598 12.58 -10.13 2.16
C ILE A 598 11.15 -10.70 2.07
N MET A 599 10.16 -9.98 2.65
CA MET A 599 8.75 -10.39 2.61
C MET A 599 8.16 -10.38 1.19
N LEU A 600 8.66 -9.52 0.31
CA LEU A 600 8.24 -9.48 -1.08
C LEU A 600 8.87 -10.58 -1.92
N ASP A 601 10.14 -10.90 -1.70
CA ASP A 601 10.85 -12.00 -2.38
C ASP A 601 10.17 -13.35 -2.15
N THR A 602 9.64 -13.58 -0.95
CA THR A 602 8.93 -14.83 -0.62
C THR A 602 7.62 -14.99 -1.39
N LEU A 603 6.96 -13.89 -1.75
CA LEU A 603 5.74 -13.92 -2.55
C LEU A 603 6.02 -14.27 -4.03
N ASP A 604 7.23 -14.02 -4.52
CA ASP A 604 7.63 -14.33 -5.89
C ASP A 604 7.93 -15.81 -6.11
N GLU A 605 8.57 -16.44 -5.14
CA GLU A 605 8.96 -17.85 -5.22
C GLU A 605 7.81 -18.83 -4.95
N SER A 606 6.76 -18.41 -4.26
CA SER A 606 5.59 -19.24 -3.93
C SER A 606 4.59 -19.42 -5.08
N THR A 607 4.88 -18.89 -6.29
CA THR A 607 3.98 -18.99 -7.44
C THR A 607 4.42 -20.08 -8.42
N PRO A 608 3.55 -21.02 -8.87
CA PRO A 608 3.89 -22.07 -9.82
C PRO A 608 4.41 -21.60 -11.18
N ASP A 609 4.11 -20.36 -11.58
CA ASP A 609 4.47 -19.80 -12.89
C ASP A 609 5.96 -19.37 -13.04
N SER A 610 6.71 -19.27 -11.94
CA SER A 610 8.12 -18.88 -12.01
C SER A 610 9.04 -20.02 -12.46
N LYS A 611 8.57 -21.28 -12.42
CA LYS A 611 9.37 -22.44 -12.86
C LYS A 611 9.39 -22.65 -14.38
N GLU A 612 8.51 -21.99 -15.15
CA GLU A 612 8.46 -22.17 -16.62
C GLU A 612 9.14 -21.03 -17.43
N LYS A 613 9.48 -19.90 -16.83
CA LYS A 613 10.03 -18.75 -17.56
C LYS A 613 11.56 -18.67 -17.65
N SER A 614 12.30 -19.55 -16.96
CA SER A 614 13.76 -19.55 -17.06
C SER A 614 14.34 -20.45 -18.18
N THR A 615 13.50 -21.09 -19.02
CA THR A 615 13.96 -22.01 -20.07
C THR A 615 13.24 -21.88 -21.41
N SER A 616 12.79 -20.71 -21.83
CA SER A 616 12.25 -20.56 -23.19
C SER A 616 12.78 -19.32 -23.93
N SER A 617 14.06 -19.34 -24.23
CA SER A 617 14.60 -18.65 -25.42
C SER A 617 15.74 -19.48 -25.99
N LYS A 618 15.39 -20.44 -26.87
CA LYS A 618 16.14 -20.76 -28.09
C LYS A 618 15.58 -21.96 -28.83
N GLN A 619 15.05 -21.63 -29.99
CA GLN A 619 15.08 -22.42 -31.25
C GLN A 619 14.55 -23.87 -31.28
N LYS A 620 13.36 -24.01 -31.90
CA LYS A 620 12.99 -25.21 -32.67
C LYS A 620 14.07 -25.51 -33.74
N LYS A 621 14.71 -26.65 -33.63
CA LYS A 621 15.21 -27.40 -34.78
C LYS A 621 15.11 -28.90 -34.52
N ASN A 622 14.46 -29.58 -35.45
CA ASN A 622 14.33 -31.04 -35.53
C ASN A 622 15.70 -31.70 -35.56
N SER A 623 15.84 -32.79 -34.81
CA SER A 623 16.39 -34.04 -35.36
C SER A 623 16.23 -35.19 -34.40
N ARG A 624 15.90 -36.32 -34.98
CA ARG A 624 15.82 -37.66 -34.34
C ARG A 624 17.23 -38.16 -33.98
N GLN A 625 17.24 -39.08 -33.04
CA GLN A 625 18.27 -40.06 -32.67
C GLN A 625 19.32 -39.66 -31.65
N GLY A 626 19.39 -40.48 -30.62
CA GLY A 626 20.57 -40.64 -29.78
C GLY A 626 20.28 -40.92 -28.32
N LEU A 627 20.19 -42.22 -27.98
CA LEU A 627 20.43 -42.65 -26.60
C LEU A 627 21.79 -42.14 -26.11
N THR A 628 21.82 -41.34 -25.05
CA THR A 628 23.01 -41.26 -24.22
C THR A 628 22.72 -40.67 -22.84
N LYS A 629 23.10 -41.39 -21.80
CA LYS A 629 23.59 -41.02 -20.47
C LYS A 629 22.71 -40.10 -19.62
N GLY A 630 22.26 -40.70 -18.53
CA GLY A 630 21.51 -40.07 -17.44
C GLY A 630 22.17 -38.82 -16.89
N LYS A 631 21.40 -37.79 -16.75
CA LYS A 631 21.65 -36.72 -15.79
C LYS A 631 21.54 -37.35 -14.40
N GLU A 632 22.60 -37.28 -13.64
CA GLU A 632 22.57 -37.53 -12.20
C GLU A 632 21.53 -36.58 -11.58
N GLU A 633 20.33 -37.07 -11.30
CA GLU A 633 19.39 -36.39 -10.44
C GLU A 633 20.03 -36.31 -9.06
N LYS A 634 20.20 -35.08 -8.55
CA LYS A 634 20.65 -34.86 -7.17
C LYS A 634 19.75 -35.68 -6.25
N ILE A 635 20.38 -36.52 -5.45
CA ILE A 635 19.74 -37.34 -4.43
C ILE A 635 19.08 -36.39 -3.44
N THR A 636 17.76 -36.28 -3.51
CA THR A 636 16.92 -35.59 -2.52
C THR A 636 16.92 -36.45 -1.26
N ASP A 637 17.01 -35.80 -0.10
CA ASP A 637 17.02 -36.48 1.22
C ASP A 637 15.70 -37.28 1.39
N ILE A 638 15.80 -38.58 1.19
CA ILE A 638 14.68 -39.51 1.28
C ILE A 638 14.53 -39.91 2.74
N PRO A 639 13.28 -40.05 3.27
CA PRO A 639 13.06 -40.42 4.66
C PRO A 639 13.89 -41.64 5.08
N GLN A 640 14.45 -41.61 6.31
CA GLN A 640 15.21 -42.73 6.89
C GLN A 640 14.48 -44.10 6.88
N ASP A 641 13.18 -44.07 6.69
CA ASP A 641 12.31 -45.24 6.50
C ASP A 641 12.55 -45.96 5.16
N ILE A 642 13.32 -45.37 4.24
CA ILE A 642 13.68 -45.97 2.95
C ILE A 642 15.15 -46.38 3.02
N LEU A 643 15.38 -47.65 3.23
CA LEU A 643 16.74 -48.18 3.40
C LEU A 643 17.58 -48.12 2.12
N HIS A 644 16.95 -48.27 0.95
CA HIS A 644 17.60 -48.23 -0.35
C HIS A 644 17.01 -47.17 -1.29
N PRO A 645 17.41 -45.87 -1.13
CA PRO A 645 16.82 -44.71 -1.87
C PRO A 645 16.91 -44.83 -3.41
N ARG A 646 18.05 -45.33 -3.93
CA ARG A 646 18.24 -45.56 -5.38
C ARG A 646 17.26 -46.58 -5.91
N LEU A 647 17.12 -47.74 -5.23
CA LEU A 647 16.19 -48.78 -5.60
C LEU A 647 14.74 -48.29 -5.57
N PHE A 648 14.39 -47.50 -4.55
CA PHE A 648 13.06 -46.88 -4.47
C PHE A 648 12.73 -46.02 -5.69
N ASN A 649 13.66 -45.19 -6.15
CA ASN A 649 13.49 -44.36 -7.33
C ASN A 649 13.38 -45.19 -8.61
N ILE A 650 14.18 -46.26 -8.76
CA ILE A 650 14.11 -47.20 -9.87
C ILE A 650 12.72 -47.85 -9.93
N LEU A 651 12.25 -48.42 -8.83
CA LEU A 651 10.95 -49.08 -8.76
C LEU A 651 9.78 -48.07 -8.97
N ARG A 652 9.92 -46.87 -8.49
CA ARG A 652 8.96 -45.80 -8.69
C ARG A 652 8.86 -45.36 -10.16
N ALA A 653 9.99 -45.19 -10.84
CA ALA A 653 10.06 -44.86 -12.26
C ALA A 653 9.44 -45.96 -13.11
N TRP A 654 9.80 -47.21 -12.87
CA TRP A 654 9.23 -48.38 -13.53
C TRP A 654 7.70 -48.45 -13.33
N ARG A 655 7.20 -48.28 -12.10
CA ARG A 655 5.78 -48.26 -11.80
C ARG A 655 5.05 -47.16 -12.59
N ALA A 656 5.63 -45.98 -12.69
CA ALA A 656 5.04 -44.86 -13.43
C ALA A 656 5.01 -45.07 -14.92
N GLU A 657 5.99 -45.79 -15.49
CA GLU A 657 6.03 -46.20 -16.88
C GLU A 657 4.92 -47.24 -17.19
N LYS A 658 4.85 -48.28 -16.35
CA LYS A 658 3.78 -49.31 -16.52
C LYS A 658 2.38 -48.75 -16.33
N ALA A 659 2.19 -47.79 -15.45
CA ALA A 659 0.92 -47.11 -15.27
C ALA A 659 0.53 -46.27 -16.50
N ARG A 660 1.48 -45.62 -17.18
CA ARG A 660 1.26 -44.92 -18.45
C ARG A 660 0.95 -45.86 -19.59
N GLU A 661 1.69 -46.97 -19.73
CA GLU A 661 1.42 -47.99 -20.74
C GLU A 661 -0.02 -48.55 -20.67
N LEU A 662 -0.49 -48.78 -19.45
CA LEU A 662 -1.81 -49.33 -19.20
C LEU A 662 -2.91 -48.29 -19.01
N SER A 663 -2.58 -46.99 -19.09
CA SER A 663 -3.49 -45.86 -18.86
C SER A 663 -4.26 -45.97 -17.54
N VAL A 664 -3.58 -46.40 -16.47
CA VAL A 664 -4.14 -46.54 -15.11
C VAL A 664 -3.37 -45.74 -14.12
N PRO A 665 -3.98 -45.35 -12.98
CA PRO A 665 -3.24 -44.72 -11.89
C PRO A 665 -2.13 -45.59 -11.33
N ALA A 666 -0.99 -45.04 -10.96
CA ALA A 666 0.21 -45.79 -10.53
C ALA A 666 -0.05 -46.72 -9.32
N TYR A 667 -0.94 -46.35 -8.40
CA TYR A 667 -1.31 -47.19 -7.25
C TYR A 667 -2.06 -48.47 -7.63
N VAL A 668 -2.64 -48.53 -8.81
CA VAL A 668 -3.29 -49.76 -9.33
C VAL A 668 -2.27 -50.83 -9.66
N ILE A 669 -1.08 -50.43 -10.13
CA ILE A 669 0.03 -51.35 -10.38
C ILE A 669 0.53 -51.85 -9.01
N PHE A 670 1.11 -50.95 -8.17
CA PHE A 670 1.49 -51.24 -6.78
C PHE A 670 1.28 -49.99 -5.92
N SER A 671 0.80 -50.18 -4.68
CA SER A 671 0.70 -49.10 -3.72
C SER A 671 2.09 -48.61 -3.26
N GLN A 672 2.16 -47.38 -2.75
CA GLN A 672 3.38 -46.81 -2.18
C GLN A 672 3.94 -47.70 -1.06
N ARG A 673 3.07 -48.28 -0.23
CA ARG A 673 3.43 -49.22 0.84
C ARG A 673 4.08 -50.49 0.29
N ALA A 674 3.59 -51.01 -0.83
CA ALA A 674 4.18 -52.20 -1.46
C ALA A 674 5.57 -51.89 -2.02
N LEU A 675 5.77 -50.71 -2.65
CA LEU A 675 7.10 -50.29 -3.11
C LEU A 675 8.07 -50.12 -1.96
N LEU A 676 7.70 -49.49 -0.86
CA LEU A 676 8.50 -49.37 0.33
C LEU A 676 8.91 -50.72 0.89
N SER A 677 7.97 -51.67 0.98
CA SER A 677 8.25 -53.00 1.45
C SER A 677 9.24 -53.75 0.56
N MET A 678 9.09 -53.63 -0.80
CA MET A 678 10.02 -54.20 -1.77
C MET A 678 11.40 -53.58 -1.69
N THR A 679 11.48 -52.26 -1.54
CA THR A 679 12.73 -51.53 -1.43
C THR A 679 13.49 -51.90 -0.18
N ASN A 680 12.83 -52.01 0.97
CA ASN A 680 13.47 -52.27 2.25
C ASN A 680 13.79 -53.76 2.49
N ALA A 681 13.02 -54.67 1.87
CA ALA A 681 13.22 -56.09 1.99
C ALA A 681 14.11 -56.68 0.91
N THR A 682 14.35 -55.96 -0.19
CA THR A 682 15.16 -56.36 -1.36
C THR A 682 14.99 -57.84 -1.74
N PRO A 683 13.74 -58.31 -2.04
CA PRO A 683 13.46 -59.72 -2.29
C PRO A 683 14.20 -60.20 -3.53
N CYS A 684 14.88 -61.39 -3.41
CA CYS A 684 15.61 -62.02 -4.50
C CYS A 684 14.81 -63.15 -5.17
N THR A 685 13.72 -63.57 -4.56
CA THR A 685 12.90 -64.68 -5.09
C THR A 685 11.42 -64.32 -5.16
N LYS A 686 10.66 -65.00 -6.06
CA LYS A 686 9.19 -64.84 -6.12
C LYS A 686 8.50 -65.25 -4.81
N ALA A 687 9.09 -66.17 -4.04
CA ALA A 687 8.56 -66.57 -2.74
C ALA A 687 8.66 -65.44 -1.71
N GLU A 688 9.78 -64.78 -1.63
CA GLU A 688 9.98 -63.59 -0.78
C GLU A 688 9.12 -62.43 -1.20
N LEU A 689 9.06 -62.12 -2.51
CA LEU A 689 8.25 -61.06 -3.05
C LEU A 689 6.75 -61.25 -2.73
N LYS A 690 6.25 -62.52 -2.71
CA LYS A 690 4.88 -62.89 -2.35
C LYS A 690 4.53 -62.58 -0.90
N LEU A 691 5.48 -62.64 0.00
CA LEU A 691 5.28 -62.35 1.44
C LEU A 691 5.10 -60.87 1.74
N LEU A 692 5.43 -60.00 0.80
CA LEU A 692 5.39 -58.55 1.03
C LEU A 692 3.98 -57.99 0.94
N PRO A 693 3.61 -57.03 1.80
CA PRO A 693 2.33 -56.38 1.83
C PRO A 693 1.99 -55.72 0.49
N GLY A 694 0.85 -56.06 -0.10
CA GLY A 694 0.36 -55.48 -1.38
C GLY A 694 0.84 -56.18 -2.65
N VAL A 695 1.61 -57.29 -2.53
CA VAL A 695 2.00 -58.16 -3.64
C VAL A 695 1.06 -59.36 -3.66
N GLY A 696 -0.10 -59.21 -4.32
CA GLY A 696 -1.06 -60.33 -4.52
C GLY A 696 -0.65 -61.28 -5.65
N LYS A 697 -1.23 -62.46 -5.70
CA LYS A 697 -0.92 -63.52 -6.69
C LYS A 697 -0.92 -63.01 -8.13
N THR A 698 -1.96 -62.28 -8.54
CA THR A 698 -2.12 -61.73 -9.90
C THR A 698 -1.02 -60.72 -10.25
N ARG A 699 -0.59 -59.90 -9.29
CA ARG A 699 0.48 -58.90 -9.50
C ARG A 699 1.85 -59.57 -9.56
N LEU A 700 2.06 -60.61 -8.75
CA LEU A 700 3.28 -61.42 -8.76
C LEU A 700 3.45 -62.15 -10.11
N GLU A 701 2.36 -62.72 -10.66
CA GLU A 701 2.39 -63.41 -11.94
C GLU A 701 2.66 -62.43 -13.10
N ARG A 702 2.15 -61.21 -13.01
CA ARG A 702 2.24 -60.21 -14.08
C ARG A 702 3.50 -59.40 -14.09
N TYR A 703 4.06 -59.09 -12.90
CA TYR A 703 5.16 -58.13 -12.74
C TYR A 703 6.35 -58.66 -11.95
N GLY A 704 6.23 -59.88 -11.37
CA GLY A 704 7.22 -60.44 -10.46
C GLY A 704 8.61 -60.57 -11.07
N ASP A 705 8.69 -61.07 -12.31
CA ASP A 705 9.97 -61.28 -12.99
C ASP A 705 10.70 -59.94 -13.25
N ALA A 706 9.98 -58.93 -13.77
CA ALA A 706 10.53 -57.61 -14.05
C ALA A 706 10.98 -56.88 -12.77
N LEU A 707 10.29 -57.08 -11.63
CA LEU A 707 10.66 -56.50 -10.37
C LEU A 707 11.92 -57.15 -9.79
N LEU A 708 12.01 -58.48 -9.83
CA LEU A 708 13.16 -59.23 -9.38
C LEU A 708 14.41 -58.90 -10.21
N GLU A 709 14.26 -58.74 -11.53
CA GLU A 709 15.34 -58.31 -12.41
C GLU A 709 15.86 -56.91 -12.04
N LEU A 710 14.98 -55.94 -11.79
CA LEU A 710 15.39 -54.60 -11.33
C LEU A 710 16.07 -54.60 -9.94
N ILE A 711 15.56 -55.44 -9.02
CA ILE A 711 16.12 -55.53 -7.68
C ILE A 711 17.49 -56.24 -7.73
N SER A 712 17.62 -57.35 -8.50
CA SER A 712 18.87 -58.06 -8.67
C SER A 712 19.96 -57.17 -9.34
N ALA A 713 19.58 -56.44 -10.41
CA ALA A 713 20.50 -55.50 -11.04
C ALA A 713 21.02 -54.43 -10.07
N TYR A 714 20.12 -53.90 -9.23
CA TYR A 714 20.50 -52.96 -8.19
C TYR A 714 21.44 -53.54 -7.15
N LEU A 715 21.22 -54.78 -6.71
CA LEU A 715 22.06 -55.47 -5.73
C LEU A 715 23.42 -55.81 -6.31
N GLU A 716 23.50 -56.21 -7.58
CA GLU A 716 24.77 -56.47 -8.28
C GLU A 716 25.61 -55.21 -8.44
N GLU A 717 24.98 -54.05 -8.77
CA GLU A 717 25.68 -52.74 -8.85
C GLU A 717 26.20 -52.27 -7.48
N ASN A 718 25.52 -52.56 -6.37
CA ASN A 718 25.89 -52.10 -5.04
C ASN A 718 26.49 -53.17 -4.15
N GLY A 719 26.56 -54.43 -4.57
CA GLY A 719 27.21 -55.53 -3.87
C GLY A 719 28.74 -55.65 -4.08
N GLY A 720 29.30 -54.78 -4.93
CA GLY A 720 30.75 -54.73 -5.20
C GLY A 720 31.60 -53.89 -4.24
N ASP A 721 31.01 -53.13 -3.30
CA ASP A 721 31.73 -52.22 -2.38
C ASP A 721 31.80 -52.71 -0.93
N GLY A 722 31.63 -54.00 -0.68
CA GLY A 722 31.58 -54.61 0.67
C GLY A 722 32.62 -55.68 0.95
N GLU A 723 33.90 -55.54 0.51
CA GLU A 723 35.06 -56.29 1.02
C GLU A 723 36.35 -55.51 0.70
N THR A 724 36.75 -54.61 1.58
CA THR A 724 38.12 -54.38 2.07
C THR A 724 38.12 -53.45 3.29
#